data_9610d74e953e09506af91b6bcaba690a
#
_entry.id   9610d74e953e09506af91b6bcaba690a
#
_cell.length_a   1.000
_cell.length_b   1.000
_cell.length_c   1.000
_cell.angle_alpha   90.00
_cell.angle_beta   90.00
_cell.angle_gamma   90.00
#
_symmetry.space_group_name_H-M   'P 1'
#
loop_
_entity.id
_entity.type
_entity.pdbx_description
1 polymer ?
#
loop_
_entity_poly.entity_id
_entity_poly.type
_entity_poly.pdbx_seq_one_letter_code
_entity_poly.pdbx_strand_id
1 'polypeptide(L)'
;SIKPQRTLNLMNSAEKLAWEDELWNEFSASKYEESLTDNTVVYPVVGIVGQIRAGLGGFTKLKGDTAAQDAYIASLRENDTNWYNLLFRNAFSQGHHLSLSGGSDKSTYYVALGVNDEDGMLIHNSYRRYNVNSKMTLKPVDWVRIDIGMEAARQESRMPYSSVDPFNYAYFSNPYEKAYNDDGSYAADNTWFTLGYYNGRGVEQVMPKNGFSLLRELDSNYSSTKNTNGTFRTQVDLKILEPLHFVGLASYSFANNSTDKVVDKDTYTAFRDRLGSDDRSQTNLYGSISQNRTDRNSYVVRGHFAFNKTFGELHTVNVLAGAEVRGSDANTIFTKRYNYDPKTGTTSLPSVSGPQDEWVRQVEKLNGEYFSKTRYASFYASADYYLGKTIVLNASFRTDGSSNFGSNRQFNPTWSAGAAWHLGEEEWIMKALPKLSHATLRAAYGFTGDVNTSTSHLLVMQYLQQQYRYFGDETFNLGTIPSAPNPDLGWEKTQDAKVGLDLGLWKDRLTVNTEYYYRLSTDVVTSSPVQSTTGFTYVYFNAADIMNNGVEVTVNGKLLQKKDWTVSAAVNFAYNFNKVLKYKPVSQSGITSKDRYVEGYPTGAIFSGKYSGIASDTGLYQFRLRPDAQIATATDLNKPDNYRYFLGTTIAPYTGGFNLSASWKQLKISVSGMFSLGSKTYEKMRYPASYSNTSHSGVSTETVQSQFSDLYGNHLNVEKDRTNRWTPSHTTGVKYPRVYDYYDARYNFSSYNPMDYSIIDAVYLKNNSYVRIKSIILTYSLPSEAVKKLRMRGLSFNISMNNFFTFTGYDGMDPEIPGATYPTTRSVSGGINVEF
;
A
#
# COMPACT_ATOMS: atom_id res chain seq x y z
N SER A 1 5.86 9.13 -18.27
CA SER A 1 4.59 8.98 -17.52
C SER A 1 3.76 10.25 -17.65
N ILE A 2 2.46 10.08 -17.79
CA ILE A 2 1.51 11.18 -17.95
C ILE A 2 0.93 11.47 -16.56
N LYS A 3 0.89 12.75 -16.18
CA LYS A 3 0.30 13.14 -14.90
C LYS A 3 -1.13 12.57 -14.77
N PRO A 4 -1.55 12.11 -13.58
CA PRO A 4 -2.87 11.55 -13.36
C PRO A 4 -3.95 12.58 -13.77
N GLN A 5 -5.09 12.10 -14.20
CA GLN A 5 -6.21 13.02 -14.48
C GLN A 5 -6.88 13.43 -13.17
N ARG A 6 -7.21 14.71 -13.06
CA ARG A 6 -8.08 15.19 -11.98
C ARG A 6 -9.49 14.64 -12.24
N THR A 7 -9.97 13.80 -11.33
CA THR A 7 -11.28 13.15 -11.48
C THR A 7 -12.39 13.86 -10.72
N LEU A 8 -12.06 14.72 -9.74
CA LEU A 8 -13.02 15.44 -8.93
C LEU A 8 -13.39 16.77 -9.60
N ASN A 9 -14.69 17.05 -9.66
CA ASN A 9 -15.22 18.31 -10.17
C ASN A 9 -15.37 19.32 -9.03
N LEU A 10 -14.24 19.92 -8.63
CA LEU A 10 -14.13 20.83 -7.51
C LEU A 10 -14.60 22.25 -7.88
N MET A 11 -15.00 23.02 -6.88
CA MET A 11 -15.36 24.42 -7.04
C MET A 11 -14.17 25.27 -7.49
N ASN A 12 -14.40 26.24 -8.35
CA ASN A 12 -13.49 27.34 -8.62
C ASN A 12 -13.59 28.42 -7.54
N SER A 13 -12.73 29.44 -7.59
CA SER A 13 -12.69 30.49 -6.57
C SER A 13 -14.00 31.22 -6.38
N ALA A 14 -14.67 31.60 -7.46
CA ALA A 14 -15.95 32.31 -7.38
C ALA A 14 -17.05 31.45 -6.77
N GLU A 15 -17.12 30.16 -7.18
CA GLU A 15 -18.07 29.19 -6.65
C GLU A 15 -17.80 28.90 -5.17
N LYS A 16 -16.52 28.72 -4.81
CA LYS A 16 -16.14 28.40 -3.43
C LYS A 16 -16.41 29.57 -2.48
N LEU A 17 -16.05 30.79 -2.87
CA LEU A 17 -16.33 31.97 -2.06
C LEU A 17 -17.84 32.25 -1.91
N ALA A 18 -18.63 32.03 -2.96
CA ALA A 18 -20.09 32.14 -2.87
C ALA A 18 -20.67 31.08 -1.94
N TRP A 19 -20.15 29.84 -2.01
CA TRP A 19 -20.53 28.74 -1.14
C TRP A 19 -20.21 29.02 0.33
N GLU A 20 -19.02 29.56 0.62
CA GLU A 20 -18.62 29.93 1.99
C GLU A 20 -19.49 31.09 2.53
N ASP A 21 -19.84 32.04 1.70
CA ASP A 21 -20.71 33.17 2.12
C ASP A 21 -22.15 32.67 2.40
N GLU A 22 -22.67 31.75 1.58
CA GLU A 22 -23.96 31.08 1.84
C GLU A 22 -23.94 30.34 3.20
N LEU A 23 -22.92 29.53 3.44
CA LEU A 23 -22.77 28.78 4.69
C LEU A 23 -22.56 29.70 5.90
N TRP A 24 -21.81 30.78 5.72
CA TRP A 24 -21.64 31.78 6.77
C TRP A 24 -22.97 32.38 7.19
N ASN A 25 -23.75 32.82 6.23
CA ASN A 25 -25.03 33.48 6.50
C ASN A 25 -26.10 32.53 7.08
N GLU A 26 -26.11 31.26 6.62
CA GLU A 26 -27.09 30.26 7.11
C GLU A 26 -26.73 29.76 8.51
N PHE A 27 -25.44 29.72 8.87
CA PHE A 27 -24.99 28.84 9.92
C PHE A 27 -24.09 29.50 10.99
N SER A 28 -23.27 30.46 10.60
CA SER A 28 -22.25 31.02 11.47
C SER A 28 -22.58 32.43 11.99
N ALA A 29 -23.23 33.27 11.19
CA ALA A 29 -23.39 34.69 11.46
C ALA A 29 -24.13 34.96 12.78
N SER A 30 -25.26 34.28 13.02
CA SER A 30 -26.03 34.45 14.28
C SER A 30 -25.25 34.02 15.51
N LYS A 31 -24.50 32.95 15.41
CA LYS A 31 -23.63 32.46 16.49
C LYS A 31 -22.42 33.38 16.74
N TYR A 32 -21.87 33.95 15.67
CA TYR A 32 -20.84 34.95 15.77
C TYR A 32 -21.33 36.22 16.50
N GLU A 33 -22.51 36.72 16.16
CA GLU A 33 -23.12 37.88 16.84
C GLU A 33 -23.38 37.60 18.32
N GLU A 34 -23.88 36.41 18.66
CA GLU A 34 -24.10 35.98 20.04
C GLU A 34 -22.72 35.92 20.78
N SER A 35 -21.67 35.46 20.11
CA SER A 35 -20.32 35.38 20.70
C SER A 35 -19.68 36.74 21.06
N LEU A 36 -20.17 37.83 20.48
CA LEU A 36 -19.68 39.18 20.81
C LEU A 36 -20.13 39.62 22.22
N THR A 37 -21.22 39.08 22.72
CA THR A 37 -21.78 39.39 24.05
C THR A 37 -21.51 38.24 25.05
N ASP A 38 -21.44 37.01 24.57
CA ASP A 38 -21.14 35.82 25.37
C ASP A 38 -19.93 35.06 24.78
N ASN A 39 -18.77 35.21 25.43
CA ASN A 39 -17.51 34.62 25.01
C ASN A 39 -17.44 33.07 25.19
N THR A 40 -18.49 32.48 25.72
CA THR A 40 -18.64 31.02 25.81
C THR A 40 -19.26 30.41 24.55
N VAL A 41 -19.91 31.23 23.73
CA VAL A 41 -20.53 30.81 22.48
C VAL A 41 -19.44 30.49 21.45
N VAL A 42 -19.58 29.31 20.86
CA VAL A 42 -18.68 28.79 19.82
C VAL A 42 -19.40 28.87 18.49
N TYR A 43 -18.72 29.34 17.46
CA TYR A 43 -19.26 29.42 16.11
C TYR A 43 -18.32 28.78 15.09
N PRO A 44 -18.87 28.17 14.02
CA PRO A 44 -18.05 27.63 12.95
C PRO A 44 -17.43 28.76 12.13
N VAL A 45 -16.17 28.59 11.75
CA VAL A 45 -15.44 29.47 10.83
C VAL A 45 -15.42 28.83 9.46
N VAL A 46 -16.18 29.40 8.54
CA VAL A 46 -16.34 28.84 7.19
C VAL A 46 -15.29 29.42 6.26
N GLY A 47 -14.24 28.68 6.02
CA GLY A 47 -13.19 29.04 5.08
C GLY A 47 -12.58 30.41 5.33
N ILE A 48 -12.21 31.09 4.24
CA ILE A 48 -11.66 32.44 4.32
C ILE A 48 -12.75 33.50 4.56
N VAL A 49 -13.95 33.26 4.05
CA VAL A 49 -15.07 34.19 4.24
C VAL A 49 -15.39 34.31 5.73
N GLY A 50 -15.47 33.18 6.44
CA GLY A 50 -15.66 33.19 7.90
C GLY A 50 -14.57 33.93 8.67
N GLN A 51 -13.31 33.78 8.25
CA GLN A 51 -12.19 34.50 8.87
C GLN A 51 -12.31 36.03 8.65
N ILE A 52 -12.65 36.46 7.43
CA ILE A 52 -12.82 37.88 7.08
C ILE A 52 -14.00 38.48 7.84
N ARG A 53 -15.18 37.82 7.82
CA ARG A 53 -16.41 38.27 8.50
C ARG A 53 -16.21 38.41 10.01
N ALA A 54 -15.53 37.46 10.62
CA ALA A 54 -15.23 37.49 12.05
C ALA A 54 -14.02 38.35 12.42
N GLY A 55 -13.24 38.81 11.45
CA GLY A 55 -12.03 39.61 11.68
C GLY A 55 -10.94 38.82 12.38
N LEU A 56 -10.70 37.56 11.97
CA LEU A 56 -9.70 36.65 12.58
C LEU A 56 -8.33 36.77 11.89
N GLY A 57 -7.27 36.47 12.62
CA GLY A 57 -5.93 36.43 12.07
C GLY A 57 -5.49 37.73 11.40
N GLY A 58 -5.07 37.66 10.14
CA GLY A 58 -4.67 38.81 9.33
C GLY A 58 -5.80 39.80 8.99
N PHE A 59 -7.06 39.49 9.30
CA PHE A 59 -8.26 40.23 8.93
C PHE A 59 -8.82 41.11 10.06
N THR A 60 -8.11 41.26 11.17
CA THR A 60 -8.54 42.05 12.32
C THR A 60 -8.83 43.54 11.96
N LYS A 61 -8.13 44.11 10.95
CA LYS A 61 -8.39 45.48 10.46
C LYS A 61 -9.69 45.62 9.68
N LEU A 62 -10.28 44.50 9.20
CA LEU A 62 -11.54 44.51 8.46
C LEU A 62 -12.74 44.26 9.38
N LYS A 63 -12.51 44.01 10.67
CA LYS A 63 -13.55 43.68 11.63
C LYS A 63 -14.59 44.79 11.72
N GLY A 64 -15.85 44.49 11.47
CA GLY A 64 -16.98 45.42 11.56
C GLY A 64 -17.14 46.35 10.34
N ASP A 65 -16.28 46.30 9.34
CA ASP A 65 -16.42 47.05 8.08
C ASP A 65 -16.85 46.13 6.94
N THR A 66 -18.18 45.93 6.79
CA THR A 66 -18.75 45.06 5.79
C THR A 66 -18.37 45.45 4.36
N ALA A 67 -18.26 46.71 4.05
CA ALA A 67 -17.91 47.17 2.71
C ALA A 67 -16.45 46.79 2.35
N ALA A 68 -15.52 46.97 3.30
CA ALA A 68 -14.13 46.57 3.12
C ALA A 68 -14.01 45.02 3.06
N GLN A 69 -14.79 44.29 3.85
CA GLN A 69 -14.87 42.83 3.80
C GLN A 69 -15.34 42.34 2.44
N ASP A 70 -16.45 42.88 1.90
CA ASP A 70 -16.99 42.54 0.58
C ASP A 70 -16.01 42.85 -0.55
N ALA A 71 -15.34 44.01 -0.48
CA ALA A 71 -14.33 44.35 -1.45
C ALA A 71 -13.14 43.40 -1.42
N TYR A 72 -12.72 42.96 -0.24
CA TYR A 72 -11.63 42.00 -0.10
C TYR A 72 -12.04 40.60 -0.63
N ILE A 73 -13.23 40.10 -0.27
CA ILE A 73 -13.77 38.85 -0.79
C ILE A 73 -13.89 38.91 -2.31
N ALA A 74 -14.35 40.02 -2.88
CA ALA A 74 -14.41 40.21 -4.32
C ALA A 74 -13.03 40.12 -5.00
N SER A 75 -11.98 40.66 -4.37
CA SER A 75 -10.61 40.62 -4.90
C SER A 75 -10.05 39.19 -4.93
N LEU A 76 -10.47 38.31 -4.02
CA LEU A 76 -10.04 36.89 -4.01
C LEU A 76 -10.60 36.10 -5.19
N ARG A 77 -11.73 36.52 -5.81
CA ARG A 77 -12.32 35.87 -6.98
C ARG A 77 -11.44 35.94 -8.23
N GLU A 78 -10.52 36.90 -8.28
CA GLU A 78 -9.57 37.06 -9.38
C GLU A 78 -8.49 35.97 -9.39
N ASN A 79 -8.26 35.28 -8.26
CA ASN A 79 -7.33 34.18 -8.16
C ASN A 79 -8.07 32.86 -8.39
N ASP A 80 -7.54 31.99 -9.25
CA ASP A 80 -8.04 30.63 -9.45
C ASP A 80 -6.84 29.70 -9.65
N THR A 81 -6.15 29.43 -8.56
CA THR A 81 -4.89 28.67 -8.54
C THR A 81 -5.16 27.20 -8.81
N ASN A 82 -4.61 26.69 -9.89
CA ASN A 82 -4.64 25.26 -10.19
C ASN A 82 -3.46 24.54 -9.53
N TRP A 83 -3.62 24.21 -8.27
CA TRP A 83 -2.61 23.53 -7.45
C TRP A 83 -2.13 22.22 -8.07
N TYR A 84 -3.04 21.46 -8.70
CA TYR A 84 -2.69 20.21 -9.35
C TYR A 84 -1.68 20.41 -10.48
N ASN A 85 -1.84 21.44 -11.30
CA ASN A 85 -0.93 21.76 -12.38
C ASN A 85 0.41 22.32 -11.91
N LEU A 86 0.43 22.97 -10.74
CA LEU A 86 1.66 23.49 -10.14
C LEU A 86 2.51 22.37 -9.53
N LEU A 87 1.88 21.38 -8.91
CA LEU A 87 2.58 20.34 -8.16
C LEU A 87 2.94 19.12 -9.02
N PHE A 88 2.16 18.84 -10.07
CA PHE A 88 2.34 17.66 -10.90
C PHE A 88 2.66 18.00 -12.36
N ARG A 89 3.60 17.25 -12.91
CA ARG A 89 4.06 17.35 -14.30
C ARG A 89 3.98 16.00 -15.02
N ASN A 90 4.05 16.03 -16.35
CA ASN A 90 4.39 14.82 -17.09
C ASN A 90 5.85 14.47 -16.80
N ALA A 91 6.09 13.22 -16.44
CA ALA A 91 7.42 12.75 -16.08
C ALA A 91 8.10 12.05 -17.25
N PHE A 92 9.36 12.38 -17.49
CA PHE A 92 10.20 11.72 -18.48
C PHE A 92 11.05 10.64 -17.81
N SER A 93 11.20 9.51 -18.46
CA SER A 93 12.10 8.43 -18.03
C SER A 93 12.80 7.81 -19.24
N GLN A 94 14.04 7.41 -19.04
CA GLN A 94 14.84 6.73 -20.05
C GLN A 94 15.58 5.54 -19.44
N GLY A 95 15.72 4.47 -20.24
CA GLY A 95 16.44 3.27 -19.82
C GLY A 95 17.36 2.79 -20.95
N HIS A 96 18.58 2.43 -20.60
CA HIS A 96 19.59 1.89 -21.50
C HIS A 96 20.06 0.55 -20.98
N HIS A 97 20.09 -0.44 -21.85
CA HIS A 97 20.53 -1.79 -21.51
C HIS A 97 21.50 -2.30 -22.55
N LEU A 98 22.65 -2.76 -22.11
CA LEU A 98 23.67 -3.39 -22.92
C LEU A 98 23.95 -4.79 -22.41
N SER A 99 23.93 -5.79 -23.27
CA SER A 99 24.29 -7.16 -22.88
C SER A 99 25.24 -7.79 -23.90
N LEU A 100 26.11 -8.65 -23.36
CA LEU A 100 27.07 -9.44 -24.13
C LEU A 100 26.98 -10.88 -23.67
N SER A 101 26.88 -11.80 -24.61
CA SER A 101 26.91 -13.24 -24.32
C SER A 101 27.78 -13.96 -25.34
N GLY A 102 28.44 -15.01 -24.90
CA GLY A 102 29.25 -15.84 -25.75
C GLY A 102 29.74 -17.10 -25.03
N GLY A 103 30.51 -17.90 -25.71
CA GLY A 103 31.09 -19.07 -25.08
C GLY A 103 31.46 -20.19 -26.04
N SER A 104 31.85 -21.31 -25.45
CA SER A 104 32.19 -22.58 -26.08
C SER A 104 31.46 -23.72 -25.33
N ASP A 105 31.71 -24.96 -25.73
CA ASP A 105 31.16 -26.15 -25.06
C ASP A 105 31.64 -26.27 -23.60
N LYS A 106 32.83 -25.67 -23.27
CA LYS A 106 33.40 -25.70 -21.92
C LYS A 106 33.13 -24.48 -21.07
N SER A 107 32.71 -23.36 -21.69
CA SER A 107 32.44 -22.12 -20.96
C SER A 107 31.42 -21.27 -21.68
N THR A 108 30.45 -20.73 -20.91
CA THR A 108 29.53 -19.72 -21.43
C THR A 108 29.51 -18.55 -20.46
N TYR A 109 29.34 -17.35 -21.04
CA TYR A 109 29.20 -16.14 -20.23
C TYR A 109 28.09 -15.25 -20.74
N TYR A 110 27.54 -14.50 -19.83
CA TYR A 110 26.58 -13.42 -20.06
C TYR A 110 26.90 -12.27 -19.12
N VAL A 111 26.97 -11.06 -19.66
CA VAL A 111 27.15 -9.83 -18.88
C VAL A 111 26.14 -8.81 -19.38
N ALA A 112 25.45 -8.16 -18.48
CA ALA A 112 24.51 -7.10 -18.80
C ALA A 112 24.69 -5.89 -17.89
N LEU A 113 24.60 -4.71 -18.49
CA LEU A 113 24.65 -3.41 -17.82
C LEU A 113 23.35 -2.67 -18.11
N GLY A 114 22.78 -2.05 -17.10
CA GLY A 114 21.58 -1.25 -17.25
C GLY A 114 21.66 0.07 -16.51
N VAL A 115 21.08 1.10 -17.09
CA VAL A 115 20.92 2.44 -16.49
C VAL A 115 19.49 2.87 -16.73
N ASN A 116 18.79 3.22 -15.65
CA ASN A 116 17.48 3.87 -15.71
C ASN A 116 17.58 5.24 -15.04
N ASP A 117 17.01 6.25 -15.66
CA ASP A 117 16.92 7.61 -15.16
C ASP A 117 15.47 8.09 -15.31
N GLU A 118 14.84 8.44 -14.21
CA GLU A 118 13.41 8.70 -14.15
C GLU A 118 13.12 9.98 -13.37
N ASP A 119 12.43 10.91 -13.97
CA ASP A 119 11.78 12.00 -13.27
C ASP A 119 10.45 11.54 -12.66
N GLY A 120 10.13 12.06 -11.48
CA GLY A 120 8.81 11.86 -10.88
C GLY A 120 7.77 12.86 -11.43
N MET A 121 6.51 12.49 -11.29
CA MET A 121 5.40 13.39 -11.65
C MET A 121 5.22 14.52 -10.64
N LEU A 122 5.47 14.29 -9.36
CA LEU A 122 5.59 15.36 -8.38
C LEU A 122 6.88 16.13 -8.68
N ILE A 123 6.82 17.45 -8.64
CA ILE A 123 8.00 18.31 -8.81
C ILE A 123 9.12 17.87 -7.84
N HIS A 124 10.38 18.05 -8.24
CA HIS A 124 11.59 17.71 -7.46
C HIS A 124 11.79 16.22 -7.11
N ASN A 125 10.97 15.32 -7.67
CA ASN A 125 11.15 13.89 -7.51
C ASN A 125 12.01 13.33 -8.65
N SER A 126 13.04 12.52 -8.31
CA SER A 126 13.91 11.85 -9.28
C SER A 126 14.37 10.48 -8.76
N TYR A 127 14.61 9.57 -9.69
CA TYR A 127 15.11 8.23 -9.43
C TYR A 127 16.12 7.82 -10.48
N ARG A 128 17.26 7.27 -10.04
CA ARG A 128 18.29 6.73 -10.93
C ARG A 128 18.74 5.35 -10.44
N ARG A 129 18.90 4.43 -11.38
CA ARG A 129 19.34 3.08 -11.09
C ARG A 129 20.43 2.64 -12.08
N TYR A 130 21.48 2.07 -11.51
CA TYR A 130 22.54 1.35 -12.24
C TYR A 130 22.45 -0.11 -11.82
N ASN A 131 22.57 -1.03 -12.77
CA ASN A 131 22.62 -2.46 -12.47
C ASN A 131 23.61 -3.19 -13.36
N VAL A 132 24.21 -4.20 -12.77
CA VAL A 132 25.12 -5.15 -13.42
C VAL A 132 24.60 -6.54 -13.13
N ASN A 133 24.55 -7.37 -14.15
CA ASN A 133 24.24 -8.79 -14.04
C ASN A 133 25.29 -9.58 -14.82
N SER A 134 25.92 -10.56 -14.18
CA SER A 134 26.90 -11.44 -14.83
C SER A 134 26.62 -12.88 -14.45
N LYS A 135 26.68 -13.75 -15.44
CA LYS A 135 26.56 -15.19 -15.26
C LYS A 135 27.62 -15.90 -16.08
N MET A 136 28.31 -16.83 -15.47
CA MET A 136 29.34 -17.65 -16.11
C MET A 136 29.11 -19.12 -15.77
N THR A 137 29.13 -19.98 -16.76
CA THR A 137 29.13 -21.43 -16.59
C THR A 137 30.48 -21.98 -17.07
N LEU A 138 31.13 -22.80 -16.28
CA LEU A 138 32.39 -23.47 -16.57
C LEU A 138 32.19 -24.98 -16.47
N LYS A 139 32.74 -25.71 -17.43
CA LYS A 139 32.88 -27.18 -17.42
C LYS A 139 34.34 -27.54 -17.61
N PRO A 140 35.16 -27.43 -16.56
CA PRO A 140 36.59 -27.70 -16.65
C PRO A 140 36.87 -29.15 -17.05
N VAL A 141 36.05 -30.07 -16.58
CA VAL A 141 36.05 -31.50 -16.91
C VAL A 141 34.57 -31.98 -16.99
N ASP A 142 34.35 -33.13 -17.62
CA ASP A 142 32.97 -33.61 -17.91
C ASP A 142 32.15 -33.95 -16.66
N TRP A 143 32.77 -34.14 -15.53
CA TRP A 143 32.09 -34.43 -14.25
C TRP A 143 31.94 -33.23 -13.32
N VAL A 144 32.46 -32.02 -13.72
CA VAL A 144 32.35 -30.80 -12.92
C VAL A 144 31.70 -29.69 -13.76
N ARG A 145 30.62 -29.13 -13.24
CA ARG A 145 30.04 -27.87 -13.76
C ARG A 145 30.03 -26.85 -12.63
N ILE A 146 30.48 -25.64 -12.95
CA ILE A 146 30.51 -24.51 -12.03
C ILE A 146 29.73 -23.37 -12.65
N ASP A 147 28.67 -22.94 -11.97
CA ASP A 147 27.89 -21.76 -12.35
C ASP A 147 28.23 -20.63 -11.35
N ILE A 148 28.69 -19.49 -11.87
CA ILE A 148 29.01 -18.28 -11.08
C ILE A 148 28.07 -17.18 -11.53
N GLY A 149 27.41 -16.55 -10.58
CA GLY A 149 26.50 -15.42 -10.83
C GLY A 149 26.86 -14.23 -9.94
N MET A 150 26.77 -13.04 -10.51
CA MET A 150 26.88 -11.78 -9.80
C MET A 150 25.77 -10.85 -10.26
N GLU A 151 25.06 -10.30 -9.30
CA GLU A 151 24.09 -9.24 -9.53
C GLU A 151 24.43 -8.08 -8.59
N ALA A 152 24.48 -6.86 -9.12
CA ALA A 152 24.68 -5.67 -8.31
C ALA A 152 23.80 -4.53 -8.85
N ALA A 153 23.27 -3.75 -7.94
CA ALA A 153 22.51 -2.56 -8.28
C ALA A 153 22.79 -1.43 -7.31
N ARG A 154 22.82 -0.21 -7.84
CA ARG A 154 22.83 1.02 -7.07
C ARG A 154 21.63 1.88 -7.50
N GLN A 155 20.85 2.27 -6.53
CA GLN A 155 19.65 3.10 -6.70
C GLN A 155 19.85 4.40 -5.93
N GLU A 156 19.51 5.51 -6.55
CA GLU A 156 19.54 6.83 -5.95
C GLU A 156 18.18 7.48 -6.20
N SER A 157 17.51 7.91 -5.14
CA SER A 157 16.25 8.64 -5.25
C SER A 157 16.32 9.91 -4.43
N ARG A 158 15.70 10.96 -4.96
CA ARG A 158 15.44 12.19 -4.23
C ARG A 158 13.98 12.52 -4.35
N MET A 159 13.32 12.71 -3.23
CA MET A 159 11.90 13.03 -3.13
C MET A 159 11.73 14.28 -2.28
N PRO A 160 10.87 15.23 -2.66
CA PRO A 160 10.50 16.33 -1.79
C PRO A 160 9.81 15.76 -0.54
N TYR A 161 9.94 16.48 0.55
CA TYR A 161 9.36 16.07 1.81
C TYR A 161 8.51 17.18 2.43
N SER A 162 7.32 16.82 2.88
CA SER A 162 6.45 17.69 3.65
C SER A 162 5.66 16.87 4.66
N SER A 163 5.26 17.47 5.76
CA SER A 163 4.30 16.92 6.70
C SER A 163 2.87 16.92 6.14
N VAL A 164 2.62 17.66 5.07
CA VAL A 164 1.36 17.70 4.33
C VAL A 164 1.51 16.87 3.06
N ASP A 165 0.56 15.99 2.81
CA ASP A 165 0.55 15.18 1.60
C ASP A 165 0.29 16.07 0.36
N PRO A 166 1.22 16.12 -0.62
CA PRO A 166 1.10 17.01 -1.77
C PRO A 166 -0.08 16.68 -2.69
N PHE A 167 -0.50 15.41 -2.71
CA PHE A 167 -1.61 14.98 -3.53
C PHE A 167 -2.94 15.44 -2.94
N ASN A 168 -3.14 15.23 -1.65
CA ASN A 168 -4.32 15.75 -0.95
C ASN A 168 -4.40 17.26 -1.05
N TYR A 169 -3.26 17.93 -0.89
CA TYR A 169 -3.21 19.39 -1.04
C TYR A 169 -3.60 19.84 -2.45
N ALA A 170 -3.08 19.19 -3.48
CA ALA A 170 -3.40 19.53 -4.87
C ALA A 170 -4.91 19.42 -5.21
N TYR A 171 -5.60 18.51 -4.51
CA TYR A 171 -7.04 18.30 -4.72
C TYR A 171 -7.91 19.22 -3.87
N PHE A 172 -7.56 19.42 -2.61
CA PHE A 172 -8.46 20.02 -1.63
C PHE A 172 -8.07 21.39 -1.13
N SER A 173 -6.91 21.94 -1.54
CA SER A 173 -6.59 23.34 -1.28
C SER A 173 -7.54 24.27 -2.01
N ASN A 174 -7.82 25.40 -1.39
CA ASN A 174 -8.74 26.39 -1.95
C ASN A 174 -8.11 27.11 -3.15
N PRO A 175 -8.85 27.26 -4.25
CA PRO A 175 -8.33 27.85 -5.48
C PRO A 175 -8.08 29.37 -5.36
N TYR A 176 -8.70 30.07 -4.44
CA TYR A 176 -8.47 31.50 -4.19
C TYR A 176 -7.15 31.79 -3.45
N GLU A 177 -6.50 30.78 -2.88
CA GLU A 177 -5.17 30.93 -2.27
C GLU A 177 -4.10 31.10 -3.35
N LYS A 178 -3.22 32.09 -3.16
CA LYS A 178 -2.11 32.37 -4.08
C LYS A 178 -0.96 31.39 -3.87
N ALA A 179 -0.30 31.00 -4.93
CA ALA A 179 0.95 30.23 -4.88
C ALA A 179 2.16 31.10 -4.55
N TYR A 180 2.19 32.31 -5.12
CA TYR A 180 3.26 33.29 -4.99
C TYR A 180 2.69 34.67 -4.73
N ASN A 181 3.42 35.45 -3.96
CA ASN A 181 3.22 36.90 -3.80
C ASN A 181 3.65 37.66 -5.06
N ASP A 182 3.29 38.92 -5.16
CA ASP A 182 3.61 39.76 -6.33
C ASP A 182 5.13 40.00 -6.50
N ASP A 183 5.92 39.82 -5.44
CA ASP A 183 7.39 39.86 -5.46
C ASP A 183 8.05 38.53 -5.83
N GLY A 184 7.26 37.48 -6.11
CA GLY A 184 7.74 36.15 -6.45
C GLY A 184 8.08 35.27 -5.24
N SER A 185 7.93 35.76 -4.02
CA SER A 185 8.06 34.95 -2.83
C SER A 185 6.88 33.98 -2.66
N TYR A 186 7.05 32.91 -1.88
CA TYR A 186 5.96 31.96 -1.59
C TYR A 186 4.85 32.62 -0.79
N ALA A 187 3.64 32.56 -1.29
CA ALA A 187 2.47 33.01 -0.54
C ALA A 187 2.11 32.00 0.56
N ALA A 188 1.58 32.51 1.66
CA ALA A 188 1.06 31.69 2.73
C ALA A 188 -0.38 31.25 2.42
N ASP A 189 -0.67 29.98 2.62
CA ASP A 189 -2.04 29.45 2.60
C ASP A 189 -2.68 29.73 3.96
N ASN A 190 -3.79 30.47 3.95
CA ASN A 190 -4.48 30.91 5.15
C ASN A 190 -5.60 29.96 5.58
N THR A 191 -5.93 28.96 4.75
CA THR A 191 -7.12 28.14 4.95
C THR A 191 -6.82 26.66 5.20
N TRP A 192 -5.69 26.11 4.76
CA TRP A 192 -5.39 24.70 4.91
C TRP A 192 -5.43 24.18 6.36
N PHE A 193 -4.97 24.98 7.33
CA PHE A 193 -4.96 24.65 8.74
C PHE A 193 -5.95 25.48 9.57
N THR A 194 -7.01 25.99 8.98
CA THR A 194 -8.02 26.77 9.70
C THR A 194 -8.74 25.90 10.73
N LEU A 195 -9.03 26.48 11.90
CA LEU A 195 -9.92 25.86 12.87
C LEU A 195 -11.35 25.90 12.33
N GLY A 196 -12.06 24.81 12.41
CA GLY A 196 -13.46 24.73 12.05
C GLY A 196 -14.37 25.50 13.01
N TYR A 197 -13.88 25.80 14.23
CA TYR A 197 -14.64 26.51 15.28
C TYR A 197 -13.75 27.49 16.02
N TYR A 198 -14.32 28.61 16.38
CA TYR A 198 -13.68 29.64 17.16
C TYR A 198 -14.51 29.97 18.40
N ASN A 199 -13.87 30.06 19.55
CA ASN A 199 -14.43 30.65 20.75
C ASN A 199 -13.71 31.94 21.06
N GLY A 200 -14.39 32.94 21.62
CA GLY A 200 -13.83 34.26 21.91
C GLY A 200 -12.58 34.28 22.81
N ARG A 201 -12.08 33.11 23.26
CA ARG A 201 -10.84 32.95 24.03
C ARG A 201 -9.61 32.81 23.15
N GLY A 202 -9.74 32.91 21.81
CA GLY A 202 -8.62 33.02 20.90
C GLY A 202 -7.73 31.78 20.89
N VAL A 203 -8.13 30.74 20.18
CA VAL A 203 -7.17 29.73 19.78
C VAL A 203 -6.47 30.32 18.54
N GLU A 204 -5.40 31.07 18.75
CA GLU A 204 -4.52 31.47 17.66
C GLU A 204 -4.00 30.19 17.00
N GLN A 205 -4.14 30.09 15.69
CA GLN A 205 -3.41 29.10 14.93
C GLN A 205 -1.93 29.32 15.16
N VAL A 206 -1.27 28.37 15.79
CA VAL A 206 0.17 28.45 15.97
C VAL A 206 0.81 28.07 14.65
N MET A 207 1.22 29.09 13.89
CA MET A 207 1.87 28.97 12.58
C MET A 207 3.27 29.57 12.61
N PRO A 208 4.20 29.13 11.79
CA PRO A 208 5.46 29.86 11.62
C PRO A 208 5.19 31.28 11.14
N LYS A 209 6.08 32.23 11.47
CA LYS A 209 5.94 33.66 11.12
C LYS A 209 5.69 33.91 9.64
N ASN A 210 6.25 33.06 8.76
CA ASN A 210 6.09 33.14 7.30
C ASN A 210 4.91 32.31 6.77
N GLY A 211 4.06 31.79 7.66
CA GLY A 211 2.89 30.95 7.31
C GLY A 211 3.25 29.63 6.67
N PHE A 212 2.22 28.88 6.27
CA PHE A 212 2.36 27.62 5.53
C PHE A 212 2.39 27.89 4.02
N SER A 213 3.30 27.25 3.31
CA SER A 213 3.30 27.18 1.84
C SER A 213 3.83 25.81 1.41
N LEU A 214 3.01 25.01 0.74
CA LEU A 214 3.43 23.70 0.28
C LEU A 214 4.57 23.78 -0.75
N LEU A 215 4.58 24.78 -1.62
CA LEU A 215 5.66 24.96 -2.59
C LEU A 215 7.00 25.18 -1.90
N ARG A 216 7.04 26.01 -0.85
CA ARG A 216 8.24 26.19 -0.03
C ARG A 216 8.67 24.89 0.65
N GLU A 217 7.71 24.10 1.17
CA GLU A 217 8.01 22.78 1.75
C GLU A 217 8.72 21.88 0.76
N LEU A 218 8.18 21.76 -0.46
CA LEU A 218 8.68 20.85 -1.47
C LEU A 218 10.00 21.29 -2.09
N ASP A 219 10.28 22.59 -2.14
CA ASP A 219 11.54 23.12 -2.64
C ASP A 219 12.68 22.97 -1.63
N SER A 220 12.36 23.19 -0.35
CA SER A 220 13.35 23.29 0.71
C SER A 220 13.64 21.95 1.41
N ASN A 221 12.64 21.10 1.54
CA ASN A 221 12.75 19.82 2.24
C ASN A 221 12.90 18.66 1.27
N TYR A 222 13.74 17.71 1.59
CA TYR A 222 13.90 16.52 0.77
C TYR A 222 14.31 15.28 1.56
N SER A 223 13.99 14.12 1.01
CA SER A 223 14.51 12.81 1.40
C SER A 223 15.34 12.25 0.27
N SER A 224 16.62 11.96 0.52
CA SER A 224 17.53 11.33 -0.43
C SER A 224 17.87 9.93 0.05
N THR A 225 17.56 8.93 -0.78
CA THR A 225 17.87 7.53 -0.47
C THR A 225 18.86 6.97 -1.47
N LYS A 226 19.89 6.32 -0.95
CA LYS A 226 20.87 5.56 -1.74
C LYS A 226 20.83 4.10 -1.26
N ASN A 227 20.54 3.20 -2.17
CA ASN A 227 20.54 1.77 -1.90
C ASN A 227 21.55 1.09 -2.83
N THR A 228 22.51 0.40 -2.24
CA THR A 228 23.50 -0.41 -2.98
C THR A 228 23.37 -1.85 -2.51
N ASN A 229 23.05 -2.75 -3.43
CA ASN A 229 22.90 -4.16 -3.12
C ASN A 229 23.67 -5.02 -4.13
N GLY A 230 24.15 -6.17 -3.66
CA GLY A 230 24.81 -7.14 -4.52
C GLY A 230 24.59 -8.55 -4.01
N THR A 231 24.60 -9.49 -4.94
CA THR A 231 24.52 -10.93 -4.68
C THR A 231 25.57 -11.64 -5.50
N PHE A 232 26.38 -12.44 -4.82
CA PHE A 232 27.32 -13.38 -5.43
C PHE A 232 26.81 -14.79 -5.18
N ARG A 233 26.76 -15.58 -6.22
CA ARG A 233 26.29 -16.94 -6.17
C ARG A 233 27.26 -17.87 -6.90
N THR A 234 27.60 -18.99 -6.29
CA THR A 234 28.36 -20.07 -6.91
C THR A 234 27.63 -21.38 -6.69
N GLN A 235 27.43 -22.11 -7.75
CA GLN A 235 26.88 -23.46 -7.71
C GLN A 235 27.88 -24.41 -8.38
N VAL A 236 28.11 -25.50 -7.73
CA VAL A 236 28.97 -26.59 -8.23
C VAL A 236 28.13 -27.84 -8.35
N ASP A 237 28.12 -28.42 -9.52
CA ASP A 237 27.50 -29.72 -9.82
C ASP A 237 28.60 -30.73 -10.09
N LEU A 238 28.66 -31.74 -9.24
CA LEU A 238 29.62 -32.83 -9.32
C LEU A 238 28.91 -34.11 -9.73
N LYS A 239 29.20 -34.59 -10.90
CA LYS A 239 28.73 -35.90 -11.36
C LYS A 239 29.59 -37.01 -10.70
N ILE A 240 29.05 -37.61 -9.64
CA ILE A 240 29.74 -38.67 -8.89
C ILE A 240 29.68 -39.99 -9.67
N LEU A 241 28.50 -40.29 -10.15
CA LEU A 241 28.20 -41.44 -11.03
C LEU A 241 27.20 -40.94 -12.08
N GLU A 242 26.99 -41.71 -13.16
CA GLU A 242 25.99 -41.37 -14.18
C GLU A 242 24.61 -40.99 -13.57
N PRO A 243 24.01 -41.78 -12.64
CA PRO A 243 22.74 -41.43 -12.07
C PRO A 243 22.81 -40.52 -10.82
N LEU A 244 24.01 -40.21 -10.30
CA LEU A 244 24.18 -39.54 -9.02
C LEU A 244 25.02 -38.29 -9.11
N HIS A 245 24.45 -37.17 -8.81
CA HIS A 245 25.11 -35.86 -8.74
C HIS A 245 25.07 -35.32 -7.30
N PHE A 246 26.10 -34.58 -6.95
CA PHE A 246 26.08 -33.69 -5.78
C PHE A 246 26.09 -32.25 -6.27
N VAL A 247 25.08 -31.49 -5.81
CA VAL A 247 24.94 -30.07 -6.15
C VAL A 247 25.11 -29.25 -4.89
N GLY A 248 26.20 -28.46 -4.86
CA GLY A 248 26.47 -27.50 -3.80
C GLY A 248 26.20 -26.07 -4.27
N LEU A 249 25.62 -25.22 -3.43
CA LEU A 249 25.37 -23.81 -3.70
C LEU A 249 25.82 -22.98 -2.50
N ALA A 250 26.56 -21.92 -2.77
CA ALA A 250 26.84 -20.84 -1.83
C ALA A 250 26.41 -19.50 -2.44
N SER A 251 25.72 -18.71 -1.66
CA SER A 251 25.31 -17.36 -2.05
C SER A 251 25.55 -16.40 -0.90
N TYR A 252 26.08 -15.24 -1.23
CA TYR A 252 26.26 -14.12 -0.31
C TYR A 252 25.63 -12.88 -0.90
N SER A 253 24.81 -12.19 -0.09
CA SER A 253 24.16 -10.95 -0.49
C SER A 253 24.43 -9.87 0.54
N PHE A 254 24.67 -8.65 0.06
CA PHE A 254 24.75 -7.46 0.90
C PHE A 254 23.76 -6.39 0.40
N ALA A 255 23.27 -5.57 1.30
CA ALA A 255 22.44 -4.43 0.99
C ALA A 255 22.73 -3.29 1.98
N ASN A 256 23.18 -2.16 1.43
CA ASN A 256 23.47 -0.95 2.19
C ASN A 256 22.46 0.11 1.80
N ASN A 257 21.55 0.44 2.70
CA ASN A 257 20.54 1.47 2.51
C ASN A 257 20.89 2.70 3.37
N SER A 258 20.89 3.86 2.72
CA SER A 258 21.22 5.15 3.33
C SER A 258 20.15 6.15 2.96
N THR A 259 19.42 6.65 3.94
CA THR A 259 18.41 7.70 3.76
C THR A 259 18.79 8.92 4.57
N ASP A 260 18.89 10.06 3.89
CA ASP A 260 19.07 11.39 4.49
C ASP A 260 17.80 12.20 4.24
N LYS A 261 17.18 12.67 5.31
CA LYS A 261 15.98 13.50 5.29
C LYS A 261 16.34 14.86 5.85
N VAL A 262 16.25 15.88 5.03
CA VAL A 262 16.58 17.26 5.36
C VAL A 262 15.30 18.08 5.44
N VAL A 263 15.16 18.83 6.52
CA VAL A 263 14.06 19.76 6.77
C VAL A 263 14.65 21.15 7.00
N ASP A 264 14.24 22.10 6.19
CA ASP A 264 14.68 23.50 6.30
C ASP A 264 13.94 24.22 7.43
N LYS A 265 14.64 25.11 8.14
CA LYS A 265 14.12 25.84 9.30
C LYS A 265 12.91 26.72 8.99
N ASP A 266 12.81 27.23 7.76
CA ASP A 266 11.76 28.19 7.37
C ASP A 266 10.47 27.49 6.90
N THR A 267 10.36 26.19 7.15
CA THR A 267 9.22 25.36 6.73
C THR A 267 8.25 25.06 7.87
N TYR A 268 6.99 24.78 7.52
CA TYR A 268 5.98 24.31 8.46
C TYR A 268 6.34 22.95 9.05
N THR A 269 6.98 22.08 8.28
CA THR A 269 7.48 20.80 8.75
C THR A 269 8.49 20.97 9.89
N ALA A 270 9.41 21.94 9.80
CA ALA A 270 10.33 22.28 10.89
C ALA A 270 9.59 22.81 12.11
N PHE A 271 8.59 23.64 11.89
CA PHE A 271 7.74 24.20 12.95
C PHE A 271 7.00 23.11 13.73
N ARG A 272 6.45 22.11 13.03
CA ARG A 272 5.81 20.94 13.69
C ARG A 272 6.78 20.08 14.48
N ASP A 273 7.99 19.97 14.00
CA ASP A 273 9.03 19.09 14.52
C ASP A 273 9.92 19.79 15.57
N ARG A 274 9.53 20.98 16.01
CA ARG A 274 10.29 21.73 17.03
C ARG A 274 10.36 20.99 18.36
N LEU A 275 11.46 21.19 19.06
CA LEU A 275 11.66 20.66 20.38
C LEU A 275 10.90 21.49 21.43
N GLY A 276 10.26 20.82 22.37
CA GLY A 276 9.48 21.46 23.43
C GLY A 276 8.03 21.77 23.00
N SER A 277 7.06 21.26 23.77
CA SER A 277 5.63 21.43 23.48
C SER A 277 5.09 22.81 23.81
N ASP A 278 5.76 23.56 24.65
CA ASP A 278 5.24 24.82 25.23
C ASP A 278 5.82 26.08 24.62
N ASP A 279 6.90 25.98 23.86
CA ASP A 279 7.46 27.17 23.19
C ASP A 279 6.64 27.49 21.93
N ARG A 280 5.59 28.28 22.11
CA ARG A 280 4.79 28.84 21.01
C ARG A 280 5.50 30.00 20.32
N SER A 281 6.78 30.30 20.67
CA SER A 281 7.52 31.35 20.00
C SER A 281 7.72 30.93 18.54
N GLN A 282 7.28 31.81 17.65
CA GLN A 282 7.43 31.65 16.20
C GLN A 282 8.86 31.89 15.73
N THR A 283 9.77 32.19 16.65
CA THR A 283 11.12 32.69 16.37
C THR A 283 12.20 31.64 16.40
N ASN A 284 11.97 30.48 17.04
CA ASN A 284 12.98 29.45 17.18
C ASN A 284 12.66 28.25 16.28
N LEU A 285 12.74 28.45 14.99
CA LEU A 285 12.64 27.36 14.01
C LEU A 285 14.01 26.74 13.77
N TYR A 286 14.04 25.42 13.78
CA TYR A 286 15.27 24.66 13.61
C TYR A 286 15.15 23.75 12.38
N GLY A 287 16.09 23.92 11.46
CA GLY A 287 16.31 22.90 10.43
C GLY A 287 16.78 21.59 11.07
N SER A 288 16.57 20.49 10.41
CA SER A 288 17.05 19.20 10.90
C SER A 288 17.52 18.29 9.76
N ILE A 289 18.43 17.38 10.13
CA ILE A 289 18.78 16.25 9.28
C ILE A 289 18.52 14.94 10.06
N SER A 290 17.72 14.08 9.47
CA SER A 290 17.55 12.69 9.95
C SER A 290 18.27 11.74 9.01
N GLN A 291 19.09 10.86 9.57
CA GLN A 291 19.87 9.90 8.82
C GLN A 291 19.53 8.49 9.29
N ASN A 292 19.27 7.61 8.35
CA ASN A 292 19.06 6.19 8.60
C ASN A 292 20.04 5.40 7.72
N ARG A 293 20.84 4.54 8.33
CA ARG A 293 21.80 3.66 7.67
C ARG A 293 21.49 2.23 8.06
N THR A 294 21.18 1.40 7.09
CA THR A 294 20.94 -0.04 7.32
C THR A 294 21.92 -0.84 6.48
N ASP A 295 22.75 -1.60 7.13
CA ASP A 295 23.63 -2.58 6.52
C ASP A 295 23.08 -3.98 6.78
N ARG A 296 22.84 -4.72 5.71
CA ARG A 296 22.34 -6.09 5.78
C ARG A 296 23.25 -7.04 5.02
N ASN A 297 23.63 -8.12 5.67
CA ASN A 297 24.38 -9.21 5.06
C ASN A 297 23.58 -10.49 5.20
N SER A 298 23.54 -11.29 4.12
CA SER A 298 22.80 -12.56 4.11
C SER A 298 23.63 -13.62 3.38
N TYR A 299 23.51 -14.84 3.84
CA TYR A 299 24.13 -15.98 3.17
C TYR A 299 23.18 -17.16 3.07
N VAL A 300 23.38 -17.97 2.05
CA VAL A 300 22.73 -19.25 1.87
C VAL A 300 23.81 -20.26 1.46
N VAL A 301 23.87 -21.36 2.18
CA VAL A 301 24.69 -22.51 1.81
C VAL A 301 23.78 -23.74 1.81
N ARG A 302 23.74 -24.44 0.69
CA ARG A 302 22.99 -25.68 0.58
C ARG A 302 23.76 -26.73 -0.21
N GLY A 303 23.52 -27.98 0.12
CA GLY A 303 24.01 -29.13 -0.63
C GLY A 303 22.96 -30.22 -0.70
N HIS A 304 22.87 -30.87 -1.84
CA HIS A 304 22.01 -31.99 -2.02
C HIS A 304 22.58 -33.02 -2.98
N PHE A 305 22.21 -34.27 -2.76
CA PHE A 305 22.40 -35.33 -3.72
C PHE A 305 21.17 -35.43 -4.62
N ALA A 306 21.38 -35.53 -5.91
CA ALA A 306 20.37 -35.72 -6.92
C ALA A 306 20.64 -37.05 -7.64
N PHE A 307 19.68 -37.97 -7.54
CA PHE A 307 19.72 -39.26 -8.21
C PHE A 307 18.66 -39.30 -9.29
N ASN A 308 19.05 -39.67 -10.50
CA ASN A 308 18.14 -39.85 -11.63
C ASN A 308 18.53 -41.12 -12.37
N LYS A 309 17.59 -42.08 -12.42
CA LYS A 309 17.83 -43.32 -13.13
C LYS A 309 16.54 -43.90 -13.70
N THR A 310 16.65 -44.37 -14.94
CA THR A 310 15.63 -45.19 -15.58
C THR A 310 15.98 -46.66 -15.43
N PHE A 311 15.08 -47.45 -14.86
CA PHE A 311 15.19 -48.88 -14.70
C PHE A 311 14.31 -49.57 -15.74
N GLY A 312 14.93 -50.35 -16.59
CA GLY A 312 14.26 -50.84 -17.80
C GLY A 312 13.87 -49.68 -18.72
N GLU A 313 12.76 -49.79 -19.39
CA GLU A 313 12.25 -48.72 -20.27
C GLU A 313 11.09 -47.93 -19.64
N LEU A 314 10.59 -48.39 -18.50
CA LEU A 314 9.31 -47.91 -17.95
C LEU A 314 9.43 -47.18 -16.62
N HIS A 315 10.49 -47.38 -15.85
CA HIS A 315 10.55 -46.85 -14.48
C HIS A 315 11.65 -45.80 -14.34
N THR A 316 11.29 -44.52 -14.32
CA THR A 316 12.26 -43.43 -14.03
C THR A 316 12.03 -42.94 -12.63
N VAL A 317 13.10 -42.89 -11.86
CA VAL A 317 13.11 -42.41 -10.48
C VAL A 317 14.05 -41.23 -10.37
N ASN A 318 13.54 -40.10 -9.90
CA ASN A 318 14.30 -38.91 -9.52
C ASN A 318 14.17 -38.75 -8.00
N VAL A 319 15.27 -38.70 -7.31
CA VAL A 319 15.31 -38.42 -5.86
C VAL A 319 16.30 -37.29 -5.58
N LEU A 320 15.91 -36.38 -4.76
CA LEU A 320 16.75 -35.31 -4.27
C LEU A 320 16.68 -35.29 -2.75
N ALA A 321 17.81 -35.20 -2.08
CA ALA A 321 17.86 -35.05 -0.62
C ALA A 321 19.01 -34.11 -0.23
N GLY A 322 18.76 -33.18 0.68
CA GLY A 322 19.76 -32.20 1.04
C GLY A 322 19.48 -31.41 2.29
N ALA A 323 20.40 -30.50 2.58
CA ALA A 323 20.35 -29.57 3.69
C ALA A 323 20.68 -28.16 3.23
N GLU A 324 20.13 -27.18 3.93
CA GLU A 324 20.34 -25.76 3.70
C GLU A 324 20.53 -25.03 5.03
N VAL A 325 21.51 -24.13 5.07
CA VAL A 325 21.66 -23.15 6.15
C VAL A 325 21.61 -21.77 5.54
N ARG A 326 20.81 -20.88 6.14
CA ARG A 326 20.73 -19.49 5.73
C ARG A 326 20.75 -18.57 6.94
N GLY A 327 21.37 -17.42 6.78
CA GLY A 327 21.41 -16.41 7.83
C GLY A 327 21.32 -15.01 7.26
N SER A 328 20.81 -14.09 8.07
CA SER A 328 20.80 -12.66 7.77
C SER A 328 21.13 -11.89 9.05
N ASP A 329 22.03 -10.94 8.91
CA ASP A 329 22.41 -9.96 9.92
C ASP A 329 22.10 -8.57 9.39
N ALA A 330 21.39 -7.77 10.14
CA ALA A 330 21.12 -6.38 9.81
C ALA A 330 21.48 -5.48 10.97
N ASN A 331 22.19 -4.40 10.68
CA ASN A 331 22.49 -3.32 11.60
C ASN A 331 21.87 -2.03 11.07
N THR A 332 21.10 -1.33 11.90
CA THR A 332 20.51 -0.05 11.57
C THR A 332 20.93 1.00 12.57
N ILE A 333 21.50 2.08 12.07
CA ILE A 333 21.85 3.28 12.83
C ILE A 333 20.93 4.40 12.38
N PHE A 334 20.24 5.05 13.32
CA PHE A 334 19.42 6.21 13.04
C PHE A 334 19.87 7.38 13.91
N THR A 335 19.91 8.55 13.29
CA THR A 335 20.30 9.80 13.99
C THR A 335 19.43 10.94 13.51
N LYS A 336 19.11 11.86 14.41
CA LYS A 336 18.49 13.13 14.07
C LYS A 336 19.25 14.27 14.76
N ARG A 337 19.64 15.26 13.96
CA ARG A 337 20.39 16.42 14.43
C ARG A 337 19.67 17.69 14.00
N TYR A 338 19.66 18.67 14.88
CA TYR A 338 18.97 19.95 14.70
C TYR A 338 19.93 21.07 14.33
N ASN A 339 19.40 22.24 13.98
CA ASN A 339 20.14 23.39 13.47
C ASN A 339 21.06 23.00 12.31
N TYR A 340 20.56 22.12 11.45
CA TYR A 340 21.30 21.68 10.29
C TYR A 340 21.28 22.77 9.20
N ASP A 341 22.48 23.20 8.79
CA ASP A 341 22.66 24.01 7.61
C ASP A 341 23.14 23.13 6.44
N PRO A 342 22.32 22.92 5.40
CA PRO A 342 22.70 22.08 4.28
C PRO A 342 23.87 22.64 3.44
N LYS A 343 24.22 23.94 3.57
CA LYS A 343 25.34 24.56 2.84
C LYS A 343 26.68 24.26 3.48
N THR A 344 26.71 24.24 4.81
CA THR A 344 27.94 24.04 5.58
C THR A 344 28.05 22.63 6.15
N GLY A 345 26.94 21.89 6.23
CA GLY A 345 26.86 20.58 6.87
C GLY A 345 26.95 20.64 8.40
N THR A 346 26.93 21.84 8.98
CA THR A 346 27.04 22.03 10.44
C THR A 346 25.71 21.75 11.13
N THR A 347 25.80 21.33 12.38
CA THR A 347 24.65 21.14 13.28
C THR A 347 25.02 21.71 14.64
N SER A 348 24.04 22.16 15.39
CA SER A 348 24.23 22.57 16.78
C SER A 348 23.01 22.20 17.60
N LEU A 349 23.18 22.12 18.91
CA LEU A 349 22.05 21.94 19.81
C LEU A 349 21.24 23.24 19.81
N PRO A 350 19.89 23.18 19.66
CA PRO A 350 19.06 24.34 19.75
C PRO A 350 19.09 24.93 21.17
N SER A 351 18.99 26.24 21.28
CA SER A 351 18.71 26.90 22.56
C SER A 351 17.20 26.85 22.78
N VAL A 352 16.73 25.98 23.65
CA VAL A 352 15.30 25.79 23.95
C VAL A 352 15.02 26.36 25.34
N SER A 353 13.89 27.07 25.51
CA SER A 353 13.41 27.47 26.82
C SER A 353 12.87 26.27 27.60
N GLY A 354 13.28 26.14 28.86
CA GLY A 354 12.85 25.03 29.73
C GLY A 354 14.04 24.27 30.35
N PRO A 355 13.77 23.24 31.17
CA PRO A 355 14.83 22.46 31.76
C PRO A 355 15.70 21.79 30.70
N GLN A 356 16.98 22.11 30.69
CA GLN A 356 17.94 21.64 29.67
C GLN A 356 17.97 20.12 29.55
N ASP A 357 17.79 19.43 30.63
CA ASP A 357 17.84 17.96 30.67
C ASP A 357 16.63 17.30 29.99
N GLU A 358 15.51 17.96 29.85
CA GLU A 358 14.33 17.36 29.22
C GLU A 358 14.43 17.33 27.70
N TRP A 359 14.88 18.41 27.08
CA TRP A 359 15.03 18.44 25.63
C TRP A 359 16.30 17.72 25.17
N VAL A 360 17.39 17.69 25.95
CA VAL A 360 18.56 16.84 25.64
C VAL A 360 18.12 15.38 25.58
N ARG A 361 17.33 14.91 26.54
CA ARG A 361 16.76 13.56 26.51
C ARG A 361 15.85 13.30 25.34
N GLN A 362 15.07 14.30 24.89
CA GLN A 362 14.26 14.16 23.68
C GLN A 362 15.13 13.98 22.43
N VAL A 363 16.26 14.70 22.34
CA VAL A 363 17.22 14.56 21.24
C VAL A 363 17.92 13.20 21.29
N GLU A 364 18.32 12.75 22.45
CA GLU A 364 18.97 11.44 22.63
C GLU A 364 18.11 10.29 22.16
N LYS A 365 16.80 10.31 22.40
CA LYS A 365 15.84 9.30 21.90
C LYS A 365 15.75 9.21 20.39
N LEU A 366 16.18 10.25 19.67
CA LEU A 366 16.15 10.31 18.21
C LEU A 366 17.43 9.71 17.60
N ASN A 367 18.33 9.16 18.44
CA ASN A 367 19.56 8.53 18.01
C ASN A 367 19.62 7.13 18.61
N GLY A 368 20.04 6.17 17.82
CA GLY A 368 20.13 4.81 18.29
C GLY A 368 20.66 3.85 17.24
N GLU A 369 20.87 2.64 17.70
CA GLU A 369 21.31 1.51 16.90
C GLU A 369 20.53 0.27 17.28
N TYR A 370 20.14 -0.53 16.32
CA TYR A 370 19.58 -1.85 16.61
C TYR A 370 20.07 -2.91 15.63
N PHE A 371 20.15 -4.12 16.15
CA PHE A 371 20.62 -5.29 15.44
C PHE A 371 19.49 -6.30 15.26
N SER A 372 19.45 -6.92 14.09
CA SER A 372 18.58 -8.07 13.84
C SER A 372 19.40 -9.22 13.28
N LYS A 373 19.24 -10.39 13.87
CA LYS A 373 19.93 -11.60 13.42
C LYS A 373 18.94 -12.75 13.29
N THR A 374 18.93 -13.39 12.13
CA THR A 374 18.09 -14.56 11.88
C THR A 374 18.94 -15.71 11.34
N ARG A 375 18.64 -16.93 11.78
CA ARG A 375 19.30 -18.14 11.35
C ARG A 375 18.25 -19.21 11.07
N TYR A 376 18.46 -19.95 9.99
CA TYR A 376 17.60 -21.06 9.61
C TYR A 376 18.44 -22.27 9.24
N ALA A 377 17.96 -23.44 9.60
CA ALA A 377 18.49 -24.73 9.14
C ALA A 377 17.35 -25.57 8.61
N SER A 378 17.52 -26.18 7.46
CA SER A 378 16.48 -26.93 6.78
C SER A 378 17.00 -28.24 6.25
N PHE A 379 16.19 -29.28 6.32
CA PHE A 379 16.42 -30.56 5.67
C PHE A 379 15.26 -30.83 4.72
N TYR A 380 15.56 -31.29 3.52
CA TYR A 380 14.55 -31.51 2.50
C TYR A 380 14.85 -32.73 1.65
N ALA A 381 13.79 -33.36 1.18
CA ALA A 381 13.84 -34.44 0.23
C ALA A 381 12.64 -34.37 -0.72
N SER A 382 12.86 -34.77 -1.96
CA SER A 382 11.77 -35.00 -2.92
C SER A 382 12.03 -36.24 -3.75
N ALA A 383 10.97 -36.89 -4.18
CA ALA A 383 11.02 -38.02 -5.06
C ALA A 383 9.92 -37.92 -6.13
N ASP A 384 10.33 -38.13 -7.40
CA ASP A 384 9.43 -38.25 -8.53
C ASP A 384 9.62 -39.61 -9.14
N TYR A 385 8.49 -40.32 -9.39
CA TYR A 385 8.46 -41.61 -10.05
C TYR A 385 7.60 -41.52 -11.30
N TYR A 386 8.17 -41.91 -12.41
CA TYR A 386 7.50 -41.95 -13.70
C TYR A 386 7.33 -43.41 -14.11
N LEU A 387 6.09 -43.79 -14.34
CA LEU A 387 5.71 -45.08 -14.95
C LEU A 387 5.47 -44.83 -16.43
N GLY A 388 6.47 -45.14 -17.23
CA GLY A 388 6.47 -44.83 -18.66
C GLY A 388 6.26 -43.34 -18.89
N LYS A 389 5.31 -43.01 -19.77
CA LYS A 389 4.88 -41.68 -20.08
C LYS A 389 3.53 -41.30 -19.45
N THR A 390 2.87 -42.29 -18.82
CA THR A 390 1.45 -42.19 -18.46
C THR A 390 1.23 -41.71 -17.03
N ILE A 391 2.02 -42.14 -16.06
CA ILE A 391 1.78 -41.82 -14.66
C ILE A 391 3.03 -41.17 -14.05
N VAL A 392 2.83 -40.09 -13.32
CA VAL A 392 3.85 -39.46 -12.52
C VAL A 392 3.35 -39.38 -11.07
N LEU A 393 4.15 -39.88 -10.14
CA LEU A 393 3.92 -39.72 -8.71
C LEU A 393 5.02 -38.87 -8.15
N ASN A 394 4.67 -37.88 -7.32
CA ASN A 394 5.64 -37.06 -6.63
C ASN A 394 5.38 -37.00 -5.12
N ALA A 395 6.43 -36.89 -4.35
CA ALA A 395 6.38 -36.62 -2.92
C ALA A 395 7.51 -35.68 -2.53
N SER A 396 7.20 -34.80 -1.59
CA SER A 396 8.20 -33.90 -1.02
C SER A 396 8.06 -33.82 0.49
N PHE A 397 9.20 -33.64 1.14
CA PHE A 397 9.31 -33.41 2.58
C PHE A 397 10.31 -32.33 2.86
N ARG A 398 9.99 -31.42 3.77
CA ARG A 398 10.90 -30.39 4.25
C ARG A 398 10.65 -30.14 5.74
N THR A 399 11.72 -29.95 6.48
CA THR A 399 11.63 -29.46 7.84
C THR A 399 12.52 -28.24 8.01
N ASP A 400 11.95 -27.16 8.51
CA ASP A 400 12.61 -25.87 8.68
C ASP A 400 12.70 -25.53 10.16
N GLY A 401 13.93 -25.27 10.61
CA GLY A 401 14.23 -24.75 11.94
C GLY A 401 14.58 -23.27 11.86
N SER A 402 14.09 -22.47 12.82
CA SER A 402 14.35 -21.03 12.92
C SER A 402 14.83 -20.64 14.31
N SER A 403 15.77 -19.69 14.35
CA SER A 403 16.21 -19.07 15.62
C SER A 403 15.11 -18.24 16.31
N ASN A 404 13.99 -17.98 15.64
CA ASN A 404 12.88 -17.19 16.17
C ASN A 404 11.88 -18.01 16.99
N PHE A 405 12.05 -19.34 17.05
CA PHE A 405 11.16 -20.25 17.78
C PHE A 405 11.80 -20.90 18.99
N GLY A 406 10.97 -21.24 19.98
CA GLY A 406 11.37 -21.91 21.17
C GLY A 406 11.86 -23.35 20.90
N SER A 407 12.67 -23.85 21.81
CA SER A 407 13.31 -25.18 21.71
C SER A 407 12.33 -26.31 21.46
N ASN A 408 11.07 -26.20 21.95
CA ASN A 408 10.08 -27.27 21.86
C ASN A 408 9.37 -27.31 20.49
N ARG A 409 9.43 -26.25 19.67
CA ARG A 409 8.76 -26.16 18.37
C ARG A 409 9.66 -25.55 17.29
N GLN A 410 10.96 -25.76 17.42
CA GLN A 410 11.97 -25.13 16.57
C GLN A 410 11.88 -25.61 15.11
N PHE A 411 11.58 -26.90 14.89
CA PHE A 411 11.45 -27.47 13.57
C PHE A 411 9.98 -27.75 13.21
N ASN A 412 9.59 -27.34 12.00
CA ASN A 412 8.26 -27.59 11.46
C ASN A 412 8.35 -28.47 10.20
N PRO A 413 7.88 -29.73 10.28
CA PRO A 413 7.84 -30.60 9.11
C PRO A 413 6.65 -30.23 8.20
N THR A 414 6.93 -30.12 6.92
CA THR A 414 5.95 -29.94 5.85
C THR A 414 6.12 -31.05 4.83
N TRP A 415 5.05 -31.48 4.19
CA TRP A 415 5.11 -32.51 3.17
C TRP A 415 4.02 -32.34 2.14
N SER A 416 4.23 -32.88 0.95
CA SER A 416 3.21 -32.98 -0.09
C SER A 416 3.37 -34.27 -0.88
N ALA A 417 2.26 -34.76 -1.38
CA ALA A 417 2.21 -35.87 -2.34
C ALA A 417 1.27 -35.49 -3.48
N GLY A 418 1.61 -35.97 -4.68
CA GLY A 418 0.79 -35.70 -5.86
C GLY A 418 0.90 -36.85 -6.88
N ALA A 419 -0.08 -36.87 -7.75
CA ALA A 419 -0.14 -37.79 -8.88
C ALA A 419 -0.59 -37.04 -10.13
N ALA A 420 -0.01 -37.36 -11.25
CA ALA A 420 -0.48 -36.91 -12.55
C ALA A 420 -0.66 -38.16 -13.46
N TRP A 421 -1.79 -38.20 -14.16
CA TRP A 421 -2.10 -39.19 -15.17
C TRP A 421 -2.20 -38.50 -16.51
N HIS A 422 -1.23 -38.79 -17.38
CA HIS A 422 -1.20 -38.30 -18.76
C HIS A 422 -2.16 -39.12 -19.63
N LEU A 423 -3.43 -38.79 -19.55
CA LEU A 423 -4.52 -39.43 -20.31
C LEU A 423 -4.30 -39.37 -21.82
N GLY A 424 -3.58 -38.36 -22.30
CA GLY A 424 -3.20 -38.21 -23.71
C GLY A 424 -2.18 -39.23 -24.21
N GLU A 425 -1.53 -39.98 -23.33
CA GLU A 425 -0.62 -41.07 -23.68
C GLU A 425 -1.34 -42.43 -23.75
N GLU A 426 -2.63 -42.46 -23.40
CA GLU A 426 -3.46 -43.68 -23.44
C GLU A 426 -4.11 -43.83 -24.82
N GLU A 427 -3.73 -44.86 -25.55
CA GLU A 427 -4.24 -45.12 -26.92
C GLU A 427 -5.77 -45.17 -27.03
N TRP A 428 -6.43 -45.78 -26.02
CA TRP A 428 -7.87 -45.92 -26.02
C TRP A 428 -8.61 -44.57 -25.87
N ILE A 429 -8.04 -43.64 -25.11
CA ILE A 429 -8.57 -42.26 -24.97
C ILE A 429 -8.37 -41.49 -26.27
N MET A 430 -7.18 -41.56 -26.83
CA MET A 430 -6.85 -40.81 -28.06
C MET A 430 -7.65 -41.34 -29.27
N LYS A 431 -7.95 -42.65 -29.29
CA LYS A 431 -8.85 -43.23 -30.30
C LYS A 431 -10.31 -42.81 -30.12
N ALA A 432 -10.77 -42.68 -28.86
CA ALA A 432 -12.13 -42.22 -28.54
C ALA A 432 -12.32 -40.72 -28.77
N LEU A 433 -11.28 -39.92 -28.57
CA LEU A 433 -11.30 -38.44 -28.64
C LEU A 433 -10.29 -37.92 -29.65
N PRO A 434 -10.46 -38.11 -30.95
CA PRO A 434 -9.43 -37.78 -31.98
C PRO A 434 -9.10 -36.28 -32.11
N LYS A 435 -9.88 -35.40 -31.50
CA LYS A 435 -9.61 -33.95 -31.44
C LYS A 435 -8.77 -33.57 -30.24
N LEU A 436 -8.56 -34.44 -29.29
CA LEU A 436 -7.72 -34.26 -28.13
C LEU A 436 -6.24 -34.32 -28.57
N SER A 437 -5.44 -33.40 -28.13
CA SER A 437 -4.00 -33.33 -28.39
C SER A 437 -3.20 -33.82 -27.21
N HIS A 438 -3.60 -33.43 -26.02
CA HIS A 438 -3.12 -33.92 -24.76
C HIS A 438 -4.22 -33.80 -23.70
N ALA A 439 -4.15 -34.66 -22.69
CA ALA A 439 -4.95 -34.53 -21.49
C ALA A 439 -4.15 -35.03 -20.30
N THR A 440 -4.17 -34.26 -19.20
CA THR A 440 -3.51 -34.64 -17.95
C THR A 440 -4.45 -34.41 -16.80
N LEU A 441 -4.75 -35.43 -16.02
CA LEU A 441 -5.43 -35.29 -14.73
C LEU A 441 -4.36 -35.26 -13.65
N ARG A 442 -4.43 -34.32 -12.75
CA ARG A 442 -3.48 -34.17 -11.64
C ARG A 442 -4.22 -34.00 -10.32
N ALA A 443 -3.66 -34.55 -9.27
CA ALA A 443 -4.13 -34.35 -7.91
C ALA A 443 -2.93 -34.19 -6.98
N ALA A 444 -3.04 -33.30 -6.01
CA ALA A 444 -2.01 -33.10 -5.02
C ALA A 444 -2.64 -32.78 -3.65
N TYR A 445 -1.99 -33.23 -2.61
CA TYR A 445 -2.34 -32.94 -1.23
C TYR A 445 -1.08 -32.71 -0.40
N GLY A 446 -1.12 -31.74 0.48
CA GLY A 446 0.03 -31.46 1.34
C GLY A 446 -0.26 -30.48 2.45
N PHE A 447 0.75 -30.32 3.29
CA PHE A 447 0.79 -29.35 4.37
C PHE A 447 1.89 -28.34 4.14
N THR A 448 1.58 -27.07 4.34
CA THR A 448 2.55 -25.98 4.45
C THR A 448 2.45 -25.34 5.82
N GLY A 449 3.54 -24.79 6.31
CA GLY A 449 3.56 -24.01 7.55
C GLY A 449 3.97 -22.58 7.25
N ASP A 450 3.41 -21.62 7.99
CA ASP A 450 3.84 -20.24 7.95
C ASP A 450 4.28 -19.74 9.33
N VAL A 451 5.17 -18.74 9.30
CA VAL A 451 5.80 -18.18 10.49
C VAL A 451 5.37 -16.73 10.62
N ASN A 452 4.66 -16.42 11.69
CA ASN A 452 4.47 -15.01 12.03
C ASN A 452 5.74 -14.47 12.72
N THR A 453 6.56 -13.76 11.96
CA THR A 453 7.82 -13.16 12.46
C THR A 453 7.62 -11.93 13.36
N SER A 454 6.41 -11.42 13.45
CA SER A 454 6.05 -10.26 14.29
C SER A 454 5.81 -10.64 15.75
N THR A 455 5.82 -11.94 16.07
CA THR A 455 5.56 -12.44 17.41
C THR A 455 6.78 -13.17 17.97
N SER A 456 6.94 -13.15 19.28
CA SER A 456 7.95 -13.92 19.99
C SER A 456 7.28 -14.81 21.03
N HIS A 457 7.75 -16.06 21.11
CA HIS A 457 7.38 -16.99 22.18
C HIS A 457 8.10 -16.66 23.50
N LEU A 458 9.19 -15.89 23.44
CA LEU A 458 9.99 -15.48 24.57
C LEU A 458 9.39 -14.25 25.25
N LEU A 459 9.69 -14.12 26.53
CA LEU A 459 9.54 -12.87 27.25
C LEU A 459 10.54 -11.86 26.64
N VAL A 460 10.03 -10.93 25.86
CA VAL A 460 10.85 -9.85 25.31
C VAL A 460 10.69 -8.63 26.19
N MET A 461 11.77 -8.19 26.80
CA MET A 461 11.82 -6.92 27.53
C MET A 461 12.28 -5.84 26.57
N GLN A 462 11.48 -4.81 26.41
CA GLN A 462 11.83 -3.61 25.69
C GLN A 462 12.19 -2.52 26.68
N TYR A 463 13.40 -1.99 26.58
CA TYR A 463 13.77 -0.82 27.35
C TYR A 463 13.19 0.42 26.64
N LEU A 464 12.30 1.10 27.35
CA LEU A 464 11.82 2.40 26.90
C LEU A 464 12.97 3.39 27.04
N GLN A 465 13.18 4.19 26.03
CA GLN A 465 14.12 5.32 26.10
C GLN A 465 13.61 6.47 26.99
N GLN A 466 12.59 6.20 27.82
CA GLN A 466 12.09 7.12 28.83
C GLN A 466 12.81 6.88 30.14
N GLN A 467 13.56 7.86 30.57
CA GLN A 467 14.15 7.87 31.89
C GLN A 467 13.09 8.40 32.86
N TYR A 468 12.77 7.60 33.89
CA TYR A 468 11.93 8.05 34.96
C TYR A 468 12.80 8.50 36.13
N ARG A 469 12.56 9.72 36.62
CA ARG A 469 13.11 10.19 37.88
C ARG A 469 12.22 9.67 39.02
N TYR A 470 12.71 8.80 39.84
CA TYR A 470 11.90 8.25 40.93
C TYR A 470 12.19 8.94 42.27
N PHE A 471 13.40 9.24 42.62
CA PHE A 471 13.80 10.04 43.78
C PHE A 471 15.11 10.75 43.46
N GLY A 472 15.09 12.09 43.43
CA GLY A 472 16.27 12.88 43.10
C GLY A 472 16.68 12.85 41.64
N ASP A 473 17.99 13.00 41.37
CA ASP A 473 18.54 13.12 39.99
C ASP A 473 18.91 11.78 39.34
N GLU A 474 18.64 10.65 39.98
CA GLU A 474 18.91 9.34 39.41
C GLU A 474 17.87 8.96 38.35
N THR A 475 18.34 8.56 37.15
CA THR A 475 17.51 8.16 36.04
C THR A 475 17.62 6.65 35.83
N PHE A 476 16.46 6.01 35.68
CA PHE A 476 16.36 4.58 35.43
C PHE A 476 15.80 4.30 34.02
N ASN A 477 16.39 3.35 33.32
CA ASN A 477 15.81 2.83 32.10
C ASN A 477 14.62 1.92 32.45
N LEU A 478 13.42 2.30 32.06
CA LEU A 478 12.25 1.47 32.28
C LEU A 478 12.22 0.31 31.27
N GLY A 479 12.30 -0.91 31.77
CA GLY A 479 12.00 -2.11 31.01
C GLY A 479 10.47 -2.34 30.97
N THR A 480 9.90 -2.48 29.78
CA THR A 480 8.51 -2.90 29.58
C THR A 480 8.46 -4.22 28.86
N ILE A 481 7.42 -5.00 29.16
CA ILE A 481 7.11 -6.21 28.41
C ILE A 481 5.95 -5.86 27.47
N PRO A 482 6.19 -5.66 26.16
CA PRO A 482 5.17 -5.15 25.26
C PRO A 482 4.06 -6.16 24.96
N SER A 483 4.33 -7.46 25.10
CA SER A 483 3.33 -8.53 24.95
C SER A 483 3.60 -9.67 25.93
N ALA A 484 2.55 -10.35 26.35
CA ALA A 484 2.69 -11.54 27.17
C ALA A 484 3.44 -12.63 26.37
N PRO A 485 4.38 -13.35 27.01
CA PRO A 485 5.01 -14.51 26.40
C PRO A 485 3.97 -15.61 26.20
N ASN A 486 4.03 -16.28 25.07
CA ASN A 486 3.17 -17.42 24.79
C ASN A 486 4.02 -18.63 24.36
N PRO A 487 4.38 -19.54 25.28
CA PRO A 487 5.20 -20.71 24.97
C PRO A 487 4.47 -21.69 24.03
N ASP A 488 3.16 -21.62 23.95
CA ASP A 488 2.32 -22.48 23.08
C ASP A 488 2.12 -21.88 21.69
N LEU A 489 2.66 -20.68 21.43
CA LEU A 489 2.61 -20.08 20.10
C LEU A 489 3.30 -21.00 19.10
N GLY A 490 2.52 -21.54 18.18
CA GLY A 490 2.97 -22.48 17.17
C GLY A 490 2.91 -21.93 15.75
N TRP A 491 3.41 -22.74 14.82
CA TRP A 491 3.27 -22.49 13.41
C TRP A 491 1.81 -22.52 12.98
N GLU A 492 1.45 -21.63 12.06
CA GLU A 492 0.20 -21.74 11.30
C GLU A 492 0.33 -22.93 10.36
N LYS A 493 -0.72 -23.76 10.26
CA LYS A 493 -0.75 -24.96 9.42
C LYS A 493 -1.77 -24.75 8.31
N THR A 494 -1.36 -24.97 7.08
CA THR A 494 -2.24 -24.92 5.93
C THR A 494 -2.23 -26.26 5.22
N GLN A 495 -3.40 -26.89 5.17
CA GLN A 495 -3.69 -28.05 4.33
C GLN A 495 -4.10 -27.53 2.95
N ASP A 496 -3.56 -28.08 1.89
CA ASP A 496 -3.86 -27.72 0.51
C ASP A 496 -4.17 -29.00 -0.29
N ALA A 497 -5.39 -29.11 -0.80
CA ALA A 497 -5.82 -30.17 -1.69
C ALA A 497 -6.19 -29.58 -3.04
N LYS A 498 -5.67 -30.16 -4.11
CA LYS A 498 -5.87 -29.69 -5.49
C LYS A 498 -6.19 -30.85 -6.43
N VAL A 499 -7.11 -30.56 -7.35
CA VAL A 499 -7.38 -31.44 -8.49
C VAL A 499 -7.40 -30.57 -9.74
N GLY A 500 -6.63 -30.97 -10.74
CA GLY A 500 -6.49 -30.20 -11.97
C GLY A 500 -6.66 -31.09 -13.20
N LEU A 501 -7.20 -30.47 -14.26
CA LEU A 501 -7.35 -31.06 -15.58
C LEU A 501 -6.78 -30.14 -16.62
N ASP A 502 -5.77 -30.62 -17.34
CA ASP A 502 -5.12 -29.91 -18.43
C ASP A 502 -5.50 -30.58 -19.75
N LEU A 503 -6.10 -29.81 -20.65
CA LEU A 503 -6.58 -30.29 -21.95
C LEU A 503 -5.97 -29.48 -23.08
N GLY A 504 -5.52 -30.17 -24.11
CA GLY A 504 -5.18 -29.59 -25.42
C GLY A 504 -6.07 -30.17 -26.50
N LEU A 505 -6.61 -29.31 -27.33
CA LEU A 505 -7.53 -29.65 -28.42
C LEU A 505 -7.02 -29.11 -29.75
N TRP A 506 -7.31 -29.87 -30.84
CA TRP A 506 -7.00 -29.48 -32.22
C TRP A 506 -5.50 -29.18 -32.43
N LYS A 507 -4.61 -30.05 -32.01
CA LYS A 507 -3.15 -29.87 -32.08
C LYS A 507 -2.71 -28.64 -31.25
N ASP A 508 -3.24 -28.51 -30.03
CA ASP A 508 -3.00 -27.43 -29.10
C ASP A 508 -3.35 -26.04 -29.62
N ARG A 509 -4.34 -25.98 -30.53
CA ARG A 509 -4.91 -24.68 -30.93
C ARG A 509 -5.78 -24.10 -29.82
N LEU A 510 -6.36 -24.93 -28.99
CA LEU A 510 -7.04 -24.54 -27.76
C LEU A 510 -6.47 -25.39 -26.63
N THR A 511 -5.98 -24.72 -25.58
CA THR A 511 -5.61 -25.37 -24.31
C THR A 511 -6.48 -24.81 -23.19
N VAL A 512 -6.95 -25.69 -22.33
CA VAL A 512 -7.76 -25.37 -21.15
C VAL A 512 -7.13 -26.04 -19.94
N ASN A 513 -6.74 -25.26 -18.97
CA ASN A 513 -6.23 -25.72 -17.69
C ASN A 513 -7.23 -25.32 -16.63
N THR A 514 -7.76 -26.28 -15.89
CA THR A 514 -8.73 -26.06 -14.83
C THR A 514 -8.20 -26.69 -13.54
N GLU A 515 -8.27 -25.94 -12.46
CA GLU A 515 -7.88 -26.44 -11.14
C GLU A 515 -8.95 -26.07 -10.12
N TYR A 516 -9.38 -27.07 -9.35
CA TYR A 516 -10.12 -26.85 -8.11
C TYR A 516 -9.16 -27.01 -6.94
N TYR A 517 -9.21 -26.08 -6.00
CA TYR A 517 -8.43 -26.17 -4.77
C TYR A 517 -9.32 -26.02 -3.53
N TYR A 518 -8.89 -26.71 -2.48
CA TYR A 518 -9.41 -26.56 -1.13
C TYR A 518 -8.24 -26.34 -0.17
N ARG A 519 -8.23 -25.19 0.48
CA ARG A 519 -7.18 -24.79 1.42
C ARG A 519 -7.80 -24.52 2.78
N LEU A 520 -7.30 -25.18 3.80
CA LEU A 520 -7.70 -24.99 5.19
C LEU A 520 -6.49 -24.54 6.01
N SER A 521 -6.47 -23.27 6.42
CA SER A 521 -5.48 -22.74 7.35
C SER A 521 -6.04 -22.89 8.76
N THR A 522 -5.38 -23.67 9.59
CA THR A 522 -5.69 -23.88 11.01
C THR A 522 -4.64 -23.24 11.88
N ASP A 523 -4.99 -22.95 13.10
CA ASP A 523 -4.07 -22.35 14.06
C ASP A 523 -3.52 -20.99 13.60
N VAL A 524 -4.30 -20.19 12.86
CA VAL A 524 -3.89 -18.86 12.38
C VAL A 524 -3.64 -17.94 13.56
N VAL A 525 -2.47 -17.31 13.58
CA VAL A 525 -2.06 -16.41 14.66
C VAL A 525 -2.78 -15.08 14.56
N THR A 526 -3.42 -14.69 15.62
CA THR A 526 -4.10 -13.41 15.72
C THR A 526 -3.85 -12.76 17.08
N SER A 527 -3.92 -11.43 17.14
CA SER A 527 -3.91 -10.69 18.38
C SER A 527 -5.33 -10.61 18.94
N SER A 528 -5.50 -10.82 20.21
CA SER A 528 -6.77 -10.62 20.90
C SER A 528 -6.58 -9.73 22.12
N PRO A 529 -7.49 -8.80 22.37
CA PRO A 529 -7.47 -8.02 23.61
C PRO A 529 -7.66 -8.95 24.80
N VAL A 530 -6.93 -8.68 25.87
CA VAL A 530 -7.02 -9.38 27.15
C VAL A 530 -7.46 -8.44 28.25
N GLN A 531 -7.93 -8.99 29.37
CA GLN A 531 -8.33 -8.18 30.51
C GLN A 531 -7.14 -7.41 31.06
N SER A 532 -7.35 -6.14 31.38
CA SER A 532 -6.31 -5.24 31.90
C SER A 532 -5.65 -5.75 33.20
N THR A 533 -6.31 -6.64 33.92
CA THR A 533 -5.76 -7.31 35.12
C THR A 533 -4.56 -8.21 34.79
N THR A 534 -4.34 -8.60 33.56
CA THR A 534 -3.16 -9.36 33.11
C THR A 534 -1.90 -8.50 32.97
N GLY A 535 -2.06 -7.17 33.00
CA GLY A 535 -0.97 -6.22 32.73
C GLY A 535 -0.70 -6.00 31.24
N PHE A 536 -1.46 -6.64 30.37
CA PHE A 536 -1.33 -6.53 28.90
C PHE A 536 -2.62 -6.04 28.27
N THR A 537 -2.51 -5.41 27.10
CA THR A 537 -3.67 -4.97 26.31
C THR A 537 -4.09 -6.02 25.29
N TYR A 538 -3.15 -6.83 24.81
CA TYR A 538 -3.40 -7.91 23.86
C TYR A 538 -2.35 -9.03 23.98
N VAL A 539 -2.72 -10.19 23.50
CA VAL A 539 -1.86 -11.38 23.40
C VAL A 539 -2.00 -12.00 22.01
N TYR A 540 -0.90 -12.54 21.49
CA TYR A 540 -0.91 -13.33 20.27
C TYR A 540 -1.11 -14.81 20.58
N PHE A 541 -2.01 -15.46 19.85
CA PHE A 541 -2.24 -16.92 19.98
C PHE A 541 -2.87 -17.48 18.71
N ASN A 542 -2.81 -18.81 18.58
CA ASN A 542 -3.38 -19.52 17.46
C ASN A 542 -4.91 -19.67 17.68
N ALA A 543 -5.72 -18.85 17.00
CA ALA A 543 -7.13 -18.68 17.37
C ALA A 543 -8.12 -18.81 16.22
N ALA A 544 -7.70 -18.81 14.98
CA ALA A 544 -8.60 -18.82 13.86
C ALA A 544 -8.36 -19.98 12.90
N ASP A 545 -9.45 -20.53 12.35
CA ASP A 545 -9.44 -21.48 11.24
C ASP A 545 -10.11 -20.81 10.04
N ILE A 546 -9.41 -20.78 8.89
CA ILE A 546 -9.84 -20.06 7.70
C ILE A 546 -9.83 -21.04 6.52
N MET A 547 -10.94 -21.11 5.82
CA MET A 547 -11.10 -21.91 4.61
C MET A 547 -11.08 -21.01 3.38
N ASN A 548 -10.32 -21.43 2.37
CA ASN A 548 -10.39 -20.93 1.02
C ASN A 548 -10.63 -22.10 0.06
N ASN A 549 -11.61 -22.03 -0.79
CA ASN A 549 -11.77 -22.96 -1.90
C ASN A 549 -12.15 -22.21 -3.17
N GLY A 550 -11.82 -22.77 -4.30
CA GLY A 550 -12.06 -22.07 -5.52
C GLY A 550 -11.73 -22.87 -6.77
N VAL A 551 -12.01 -22.24 -7.88
CA VAL A 551 -11.73 -22.75 -9.21
C VAL A 551 -10.89 -21.74 -9.98
N GLU A 552 -9.83 -22.23 -10.59
CA GLU A 552 -9.00 -21.48 -11.52
C GLU A 552 -9.10 -22.09 -12.91
N VAL A 553 -9.30 -21.25 -13.91
CA VAL A 553 -9.41 -21.67 -15.30
C VAL A 553 -8.51 -20.80 -16.16
N THR A 554 -7.65 -21.42 -16.95
CA THR A 554 -6.84 -20.74 -17.97
C THR A 554 -7.15 -21.29 -19.34
N VAL A 555 -7.53 -20.44 -20.24
CA VAL A 555 -7.84 -20.79 -21.63
C VAL A 555 -6.87 -20.07 -22.54
N ASN A 556 -6.13 -20.80 -23.38
CA ASN A 556 -5.29 -20.23 -24.42
C ASN A 556 -5.78 -20.73 -25.78
N GLY A 557 -5.96 -19.82 -26.73
CA GLY A 557 -6.44 -20.14 -28.06
C GLY A 557 -5.59 -19.51 -29.16
N LYS A 558 -5.19 -20.31 -30.14
CA LYS A 558 -4.63 -19.83 -31.42
C LYS A 558 -5.80 -19.68 -32.38
N LEU A 559 -6.42 -18.47 -32.39
CA LEU A 559 -7.66 -18.20 -33.11
C LEU A 559 -7.44 -18.21 -34.64
N LEU A 560 -6.30 -17.69 -35.08
CA LEU A 560 -5.90 -17.69 -36.48
C LEU A 560 -4.41 -18.03 -36.60
N GLN A 561 -4.08 -18.95 -37.46
CA GLN A 561 -2.70 -19.29 -37.80
C GLN A 561 -2.61 -19.52 -39.32
N LYS A 562 -2.14 -18.50 -40.05
CA LYS A 562 -1.88 -18.53 -41.49
C LYS A 562 -0.45 -18.05 -41.72
N LYS A 563 0.02 -18.15 -42.97
CA LYS A 563 1.41 -17.78 -43.34
C LYS A 563 1.85 -16.43 -42.80
N ASP A 564 1.02 -15.41 -42.95
CA ASP A 564 1.35 -14.03 -42.57
C ASP A 564 0.62 -13.55 -41.32
N TRP A 565 -0.32 -14.32 -40.77
CA TRP A 565 -1.18 -13.93 -39.67
C TRP A 565 -1.16 -14.92 -38.53
N THR A 566 -0.95 -14.45 -37.33
CA THR A 566 -1.17 -15.21 -36.11
C THR A 566 -1.99 -14.38 -35.16
N VAL A 567 -3.13 -14.91 -34.69
CA VAL A 567 -3.94 -14.28 -33.65
C VAL A 567 -4.13 -15.27 -32.52
N SER A 568 -3.77 -14.86 -31.31
CA SER A 568 -3.93 -15.66 -30.11
C SER A 568 -4.60 -14.88 -28.99
N ALA A 569 -5.35 -15.59 -28.18
CA ALA A 569 -6.00 -15.08 -26.99
C ALA A 569 -5.69 -15.99 -25.81
N ALA A 570 -5.43 -15.39 -24.67
CA ALA A 570 -5.31 -16.10 -23.40
C ALA A 570 -6.19 -15.39 -22.37
N VAL A 571 -6.94 -16.17 -21.59
CA VAL A 571 -7.78 -15.66 -20.50
C VAL A 571 -7.55 -16.56 -19.30
N ASN A 572 -7.31 -15.96 -18.16
CA ASN A 572 -7.33 -16.65 -16.86
C ASN A 572 -8.43 -16.07 -15.99
N PHE A 573 -9.09 -16.94 -15.28
CA PHE A 573 -10.19 -16.63 -14.37
C PHE A 573 -9.98 -17.40 -13.06
N ALA A 574 -10.19 -16.74 -11.94
CA ALA A 574 -10.19 -17.36 -10.63
C ALA A 574 -11.43 -16.93 -9.85
N TYR A 575 -12.06 -17.88 -9.23
CA TYR A 575 -13.08 -17.70 -8.22
C TYR A 575 -12.56 -18.22 -6.88
N ASN A 576 -12.55 -17.39 -5.85
CA ASN A 576 -12.17 -17.78 -4.50
C ASN A 576 -13.31 -17.53 -3.51
N PHE A 577 -13.72 -18.60 -2.83
CA PHE A 577 -14.63 -18.54 -1.70
C PHE A 577 -13.82 -18.59 -0.41
N ASN A 578 -13.87 -17.55 0.39
CA ASN A 578 -13.18 -17.43 1.66
C ASN A 578 -14.17 -17.42 2.82
N LYS A 579 -13.87 -18.15 3.89
CA LYS A 579 -14.72 -18.22 5.08
C LYS A 579 -13.90 -18.47 6.33
N VAL A 580 -14.16 -17.69 7.37
CA VAL A 580 -13.71 -18.00 8.75
C VAL A 580 -14.60 -19.11 9.30
N LEU A 581 -14.01 -20.26 9.59
CA LEU A 581 -14.75 -21.41 10.12
C LEU A 581 -14.85 -21.34 11.64
N LYS A 582 -13.79 -20.84 12.28
CA LYS A 582 -13.70 -20.78 13.73
C LYS A 582 -12.85 -19.59 14.14
N TYR A 583 -13.28 -18.91 15.16
CA TYR A 583 -12.53 -17.82 15.78
C TYR A 583 -12.78 -17.83 17.29
N LYS A 584 -11.72 -17.88 18.08
CA LYS A 584 -11.76 -17.89 19.53
C LYS A 584 -11.15 -16.60 20.08
N PRO A 585 -11.91 -15.52 20.18
CA PRO A 585 -11.42 -14.31 20.85
C PRO A 585 -11.28 -14.59 22.34
N VAL A 586 -10.24 -14.03 22.97
CA VAL A 586 -10.02 -14.13 24.42
C VAL A 586 -11.04 -13.29 25.19
N SER A 587 -11.63 -12.27 24.54
CA SER A 587 -12.65 -11.39 25.13
C SER A 587 -13.91 -11.42 24.27
N GLN A 588 -15.06 -11.71 24.88
CA GLN A 588 -16.39 -11.64 24.25
C GLN A 588 -16.99 -10.24 24.31
N SER A 589 -16.30 -9.21 23.90
CA SER A 589 -17.00 -7.98 23.54
C SER A 589 -17.63 -8.19 22.16
N GLY A 590 -18.92 -7.83 22.00
CA GLY A 590 -19.69 -8.11 20.78
C GLY A 590 -18.97 -7.75 19.50
N ILE A 591 -19.45 -8.28 18.36
CA ILE A 591 -18.90 -8.06 17.04
C ILE A 591 -18.72 -6.56 16.80
N THR A 592 -17.49 -6.07 16.89
CA THR A 592 -17.19 -4.69 16.56
C THR A 592 -16.81 -4.61 15.07
N SER A 593 -17.04 -3.47 14.43
CA SER A 593 -16.59 -3.23 13.04
C SER A 593 -15.07 -3.37 12.87
N LYS A 594 -14.35 -3.54 13.98
CA LYS A 594 -12.89 -3.70 14.07
C LYS A 594 -12.46 -5.16 14.16
N ASP A 595 -13.40 -6.11 14.32
CA ASP A 595 -13.05 -7.51 14.39
C ASP A 595 -12.58 -8.00 13.03
N ARG A 596 -11.34 -8.47 12.99
CA ARG A 596 -10.70 -8.94 11.77
C ARG A 596 -11.32 -10.25 11.24
N TYR A 597 -11.86 -11.06 12.16
CA TYR A 597 -12.42 -12.37 11.86
C TYR A 597 -13.80 -12.50 12.51
N VAL A 598 -14.79 -12.89 11.71
CA VAL A 598 -16.16 -13.21 12.14
C VAL A 598 -16.51 -14.58 11.60
N GLU A 599 -16.87 -15.51 12.48
CA GLU A 599 -17.25 -16.86 12.09
C GLU A 599 -18.41 -16.87 11.09
N GLY A 600 -18.27 -17.68 10.05
CA GLY A 600 -19.28 -17.78 8.99
C GLY A 600 -19.11 -16.80 7.85
N TYR A 601 -18.24 -15.79 7.98
CA TYR A 601 -18.02 -14.73 7.00
C TYR A 601 -16.59 -14.74 6.43
N PRO A 602 -16.35 -14.09 5.29
CA PRO A 602 -14.98 -13.96 4.75
C PRO A 602 -14.09 -13.07 5.64
N THR A 603 -12.79 -13.26 5.56
CA THR A 603 -11.80 -12.46 6.32
C THR A 603 -11.83 -10.97 6.02
N GLY A 604 -12.33 -10.57 4.86
CA GLY A 604 -12.53 -9.18 4.47
C GLY A 604 -13.98 -8.71 4.61
N ALA A 605 -14.78 -9.35 5.47
CA ALA A 605 -16.18 -9.01 5.65
C ALA A 605 -16.37 -7.56 6.12
N ILE A 606 -17.33 -6.87 5.52
CA ILE A 606 -17.71 -5.52 5.86
C ILE A 606 -19.05 -5.56 6.61
N PHE A 607 -19.02 -5.14 7.87
CA PHE A 607 -20.20 -4.96 8.69
C PHE A 607 -20.40 -3.48 8.97
N SER A 608 -21.52 -2.93 8.48
CA SER A 608 -21.85 -1.51 8.67
C SER A 608 -23.34 -1.28 8.53
N GLY A 609 -23.80 -0.03 8.71
CA GLY A 609 -25.19 0.36 8.56
C GLY A 609 -25.68 0.19 7.11
N LYS A 610 -26.92 -0.19 6.94
CA LYS A 610 -27.55 -0.19 5.61
C LYS A 610 -28.17 1.16 5.36
N TYR A 611 -27.47 2.01 4.61
CA TYR A 611 -27.93 3.35 4.24
C TYR A 611 -29.23 3.29 3.44
N SER A 612 -30.20 4.13 3.79
CA SER A 612 -31.52 4.16 3.17
C SER A 612 -31.90 5.53 2.59
N GLY A 613 -31.04 6.52 2.71
CA GLY A 613 -31.30 7.86 2.15
C GLY A 613 -31.12 8.97 3.16
N ILE A 614 -31.66 10.15 2.82
CA ILE A 614 -31.68 11.33 3.66
C ILE A 614 -33.14 11.60 4.02
N ALA A 615 -33.41 11.82 5.31
CA ALA A 615 -34.75 12.11 5.81
C ALA A 615 -35.23 13.45 5.29
N SER A 616 -36.44 13.49 4.70
CA SER A 616 -37.00 14.71 4.14
C SER A 616 -37.39 15.75 5.19
N ASP A 617 -37.73 15.32 6.39
CA ASP A 617 -38.15 16.16 7.52
C ASP A 617 -36.98 16.75 8.31
N THR A 618 -35.88 15.99 8.44
CA THR A 618 -34.74 16.36 9.28
C THR A 618 -33.48 16.67 8.48
N GLY A 619 -33.35 16.22 7.24
CA GLY A 619 -32.15 16.33 6.42
C GLY A 619 -31.00 15.43 6.86
N LEU A 620 -31.26 14.45 7.72
CA LEU A 620 -30.24 13.57 8.29
C LEU A 620 -30.10 12.26 7.49
N TYR A 621 -28.92 11.64 7.54
CA TYR A 621 -28.73 10.29 7.02
C TYR A 621 -29.62 9.29 7.75
N GLN A 622 -30.26 8.40 7.01
CA GLN A 622 -31.10 7.32 7.54
C GLN A 622 -30.45 5.95 7.30
N PHE A 623 -30.56 5.10 8.29
CA PHE A 623 -30.09 3.71 8.24
C PHE A 623 -31.20 2.77 8.69
N ARG A 624 -31.22 1.57 8.10
CA ARG A 624 -32.23 0.56 8.44
C ARG A 624 -31.82 -0.20 9.68
N LEU A 625 -32.75 -0.35 10.61
CA LEU A 625 -32.66 -1.31 11.71
C LEU A 625 -32.64 -2.73 11.15
N ARG A 626 -31.88 -3.61 11.77
CA ARG A 626 -31.94 -5.04 11.46
C ARG A 626 -33.33 -5.61 11.82
N PRO A 627 -33.82 -6.63 11.06
CA PRO A 627 -35.09 -7.27 11.36
C PRO A 627 -35.11 -7.95 12.75
N ASP A 628 -33.95 -8.36 13.26
CA ASP A 628 -33.74 -8.99 14.54
C ASP A 628 -33.25 -8.04 15.64
N ALA A 629 -33.32 -6.72 15.41
CA ALA A 629 -32.89 -5.71 16.37
C ALA A 629 -33.70 -5.81 17.67
N GLN A 630 -32.99 -5.81 18.79
CA GLN A 630 -33.58 -5.85 20.12
C GLN A 630 -33.82 -4.43 20.63
N ILE A 631 -35.03 -3.90 20.39
CA ILE A 631 -35.41 -2.55 20.78
C ILE A 631 -36.45 -2.65 21.93
N ALA A 632 -35.98 -2.59 23.16
CA ALA A 632 -36.81 -2.54 24.34
C ALA A 632 -36.95 -1.11 24.87
N THR A 633 -36.00 -0.27 24.66
CA THR A 633 -35.94 1.12 25.14
C THR A 633 -35.43 2.05 24.02
N ALA A 634 -35.65 3.36 24.16
CA ALA A 634 -35.12 4.35 23.22
C ALA A 634 -33.58 4.33 23.14
N THR A 635 -32.89 3.92 24.20
CA THR A 635 -31.45 3.77 24.21
C THR A 635 -30.94 2.60 23.32
N ASP A 636 -31.80 1.61 23.04
CA ASP A 636 -31.45 0.48 22.18
C ASP A 636 -31.34 0.91 20.71
N LEU A 637 -32.04 1.98 20.33
CA LEU A 637 -31.86 2.63 19.02
C LEU A 637 -30.43 3.18 18.84
N ASN A 638 -29.66 3.34 19.92
CA ASN A 638 -28.31 3.85 19.92
C ASN A 638 -27.26 2.72 19.86
N LYS A 639 -27.69 1.45 19.89
CA LYS A 639 -26.76 0.32 19.84
C LYS A 639 -26.36 0.02 18.39
N PRO A 640 -25.05 0.11 18.07
CA PRO A 640 -24.56 -0.15 16.71
C PRO A 640 -24.95 -1.52 16.17
N ASP A 641 -25.01 -2.53 17.02
CA ASP A 641 -25.34 -3.90 16.63
C ASP A 641 -26.72 -4.05 16.00
N ASN A 642 -27.66 -3.14 16.34
CA ASN A 642 -29.00 -3.13 15.78
C ASN A 642 -29.05 -2.63 14.32
N TYR A 643 -27.94 -2.05 13.82
CA TYR A 643 -27.82 -1.52 12.47
C TYR A 643 -26.82 -2.27 11.59
N ARG A 644 -26.00 -3.15 12.16
CA ARG A 644 -24.89 -3.80 11.42
C ARG A 644 -25.38 -4.93 10.54
N TYR A 645 -25.27 -4.72 9.25
CA TYR A 645 -25.49 -5.72 8.21
C TYR A 645 -24.15 -6.16 7.61
N PHE A 646 -24.09 -7.41 7.17
CA PHE A 646 -23.04 -7.83 6.24
C PHE A 646 -23.31 -7.17 4.88
N LEU A 647 -22.44 -6.30 4.45
CA LEU A 647 -22.60 -5.51 3.24
C LEU A 647 -21.73 -6.00 2.08
N GLY A 648 -20.84 -6.96 2.31
CA GLY A 648 -19.94 -7.51 1.31
C GLY A 648 -18.54 -7.71 1.84
N THR A 649 -17.56 -7.77 0.95
CA THR A 649 -16.17 -8.05 1.27
C THR A 649 -15.23 -7.07 0.59
N THR A 650 -14.09 -6.78 1.25
CA THR A 650 -12.99 -6.01 0.67
C THR A 650 -12.15 -6.83 -0.30
N ILE A 651 -12.27 -8.18 -0.26
CA ILE A 651 -11.52 -9.10 -1.11
C ILE A 651 -12.40 -9.49 -2.29
N ALA A 652 -11.91 -9.26 -3.50
CA ALA A 652 -12.64 -9.62 -4.71
C ALA A 652 -12.74 -11.15 -4.88
N PRO A 653 -13.94 -11.72 -4.92
CA PRO A 653 -14.10 -13.17 -5.13
C PRO A 653 -13.79 -13.60 -6.57
N TYR A 654 -13.91 -12.71 -7.55
CA TYR A 654 -13.65 -12.99 -8.95
C TYR A 654 -12.49 -12.15 -9.44
N THR A 655 -11.41 -12.79 -9.88
CA THR A 655 -10.23 -12.13 -10.43
C THR A 655 -9.75 -12.82 -11.67
N GLY A 656 -9.02 -12.12 -12.50
CA GLY A 656 -8.42 -12.70 -13.68
C GLY A 656 -7.76 -11.70 -14.59
N GLY A 657 -7.31 -12.21 -15.74
CA GLY A 657 -6.66 -11.40 -16.73
C GLY A 657 -6.84 -11.94 -18.13
N PHE A 658 -6.48 -11.15 -19.10
CA PHE A 658 -6.50 -11.55 -20.49
C PHE A 658 -5.29 -10.99 -21.24
N ASN A 659 -4.89 -11.72 -22.24
CA ASN A 659 -3.87 -11.31 -23.20
C ASN A 659 -4.34 -11.63 -24.62
N LEU A 660 -4.37 -10.63 -25.47
CA LEU A 660 -4.71 -10.75 -26.88
C LEU A 660 -3.48 -10.37 -27.69
N SER A 661 -3.06 -11.18 -28.63
CA SER A 661 -1.99 -10.80 -29.54
C SER A 661 -2.34 -11.12 -30.99
N ALA A 662 -2.00 -10.20 -31.87
CA ALA A 662 -2.12 -10.37 -33.30
C ALA A 662 -0.79 -9.99 -33.96
N SER A 663 -0.27 -10.85 -34.82
CA SER A 663 0.88 -10.55 -35.66
C SER A 663 0.54 -10.69 -37.13
N TRP A 664 1.00 -9.72 -37.89
CA TRP A 664 0.90 -9.69 -39.33
C TRP A 664 2.29 -9.39 -39.91
N LYS A 665 2.88 -10.42 -40.51
CA LYS A 665 4.28 -10.32 -40.96
C LYS A 665 5.20 -9.84 -39.85
N GLN A 666 5.80 -8.67 -39.98
CA GLN A 666 6.74 -8.07 -39.02
C GLN A 666 6.08 -7.24 -37.95
N LEU A 667 4.78 -6.96 -38.07
CA LEU A 667 4.03 -6.16 -37.11
C LEU A 667 3.33 -7.05 -36.09
N LYS A 668 3.48 -6.74 -34.79
CA LYS A 668 2.80 -7.43 -33.67
C LYS A 668 2.12 -6.40 -32.79
N ILE A 669 0.86 -6.62 -32.49
CA ILE A 669 0.12 -5.91 -31.43
C ILE A 669 -0.19 -6.89 -30.30
N SER A 670 0.01 -6.45 -29.07
CA SER A 670 -0.36 -7.21 -27.88
C SER A 670 -1.14 -6.31 -26.93
N VAL A 671 -2.26 -6.84 -26.42
CA VAL A 671 -3.10 -6.16 -25.43
C VAL A 671 -3.22 -7.06 -24.23
N SER A 672 -2.85 -6.56 -23.05
CA SER A 672 -3.04 -7.28 -21.80
C SER A 672 -3.93 -6.50 -20.84
N GLY A 673 -4.73 -7.20 -20.09
CA GLY A 673 -5.61 -6.58 -19.11
C GLY A 673 -5.91 -7.50 -17.94
N MET A 674 -6.58 -6.93 -16.94
CA MET A 674 -7.02 -7.65 -15.75
C MET A 674 -8.41 -7.19 -15.33
N PHE A 675 -9.06 -8.01 -14.54
CA PHE A 675 -10.33 -7.67 -13.89
C PHE A 675 -10.34 -8.14 -12.43
N SER A 676 -11.07 -7.40 -11.61
CA SER A 676 -11.32 -7.71 -10.21
C SER A 676 -12.76 -7.31 -9.91
N LEU A 677 -13.60 -8.29 -9.51
CA LEU A 677 -15.04 -8.08 -9.40
C LEU A 677 -15.57 -8.56 -8.06
N GLY A 678 -16.56 -7.84 -7.52
CA GLY A 678 -17.32 -8.25 -6.34
C GLY A 678 -16.78 -7.72 -5.02
N SER A 679 -15.70 -6.94 -5.02
CA SER A 679 -15.20 -6.27 -3.82
C SER A 679 -15.88 -4.92 -3.60
N LYS A 680 -15.83 -4.50 -2.34
CA LYS A 680 -16.28 -3.17 -1.91
C LYS A 680 -15.19 -2.46 -1.10
N THR A 681 -15.21 -1.15 -1.13
CA THR A 681 -14.29 -0.32 -0.38
C THR A 681 -14.96 0.95 0.11
N TYR A 682 -14.39 1.57 1.15
CA TYR A 682 -14.81 2.89 1.58
C TYR A 682 -14.08 3.95 0.77
N GLU A 683 -14.85 4.84 0.10
CA GLU A 683 -14.29 5.99 -0.59
C GLU A 683 -14.00 7.11 0.42
N LYS A 684 -12.73 7.21 0.81
CA LYS A 684 -12.28 8.19 1.82
C LYS A 684 -11.65 9.46 1.22
N MET A 685 -11.28 9.43 -0.05
CA MET A 685 -10.59 10.55 -0.70
C MET A 685 -11.46 11.81 -0.83
N ARG A 686 -12.77 11.65 -0.90
CA ARG A 686 -13.71 12.78 -0.96
C ARG A 686 -13.91 13.48 0.38
N TYR A 687 -13.35 12.92 1.43
CA TYR A 687 -13.47 13.40 2.80
C TYR A 687 -12.08 13.34 3.44
N PRO A 688 -11.17 14.22 3.04
CA PRO A 688 -9.86 14.26 3.66
C PRO A 688 -10.05 14.48 5.15
N ALA A 689 -9.35 13.69 5.96
CA ALA A 689 -9.28 13.93 7.38
C ALA A 689 -8.78 15.36 7.58
N SER A 690 -9.47 16.14 8.43
CA SER A 690 -8.99 17.48 8.71
C SER A 690 -7.59 17.38 9.30
N TYR A 691 -6.68 18.14 8.75
CA TYR A 691 -5.35 18.34 9.32
C TYR A 691 -5.38 19.41 10.44
N SER A 692 -6.45 19.41 11.26
CA SER A 692 -6.47 20.28 12.42
C SER A 692 -5.47 19.77 13.43
N ASN A 693 -4.43 20.52 13.61
CA ASN A 693 -3.24 20.17 14.38
C ASN A 693 -3.29 20.69 15.80
N THR A 694 -4.45 20.82 16.38
CA THR A 694 -4.65 21.36 17.71
C THR A 694 -5.08 20.27 18.67
N SER A 695 -4.11 19.53 19.20
CA SER A 695 -4.31 18.90 20.50
C SER A 695 -4.26 20.02 21.56
N HIS A 696 -5.41 20.61 21.88
CA HIS A 696 -5.55 21.44 23.06
C HIS A 696 -6.32 20.64 24.09
N SER A 697 -5.66 20.41 25.23
CA SER A 697 -6.21 19.89 26.48
C SER A 697 -7.03 18.59 26.38
N GLY A 698 -6.41 17.49 25.90
CA GLY A 698 -6.91 16.13 26.25
C GLY A 698 -8.23 15.69 25.62
N VAL A 699 -8.84 16.49 24.76
CA VAL A 699 -10.01 16.11 23.98
C VAL A 699 -9.57 15.99 22.52
N SER A 700 -9.59 14.77 22.00
CA SER A 700 -9.43 14.49 20.58
C SER A 700 -10.66 15.01 19.82
N THR A 701 -10.67 16.31 19.54
CA THR A 701 -11.67 16.93 18.66
C THR A 701 -11.44 16.60 17.19
N GLU A 702 -10.27 16.03 16.87
CA GLU A 702 -9.82 15.76 15.50
C GLU A 702 -10.74 14.83 14.72
N THR A 703 -11.27 13.79 15.35
CA THR A 703 -12.02 12.76 14.62
C THR A 703 -13.43 13.20 14.24
N VAL A 704 -14.04 14.05 15.04
CA VAL A 704 -15.44 14.47 14.83
C VAL A 704 -15.54 15.68 13.92
N GLN A 705 -14.68 16.66 14.09
CA GLN A 705 -14.61 17.82 13.21
C GLN A 705 -14.25 17.45 11.79
N SER A 706 -13.35 16.46 11.62
CA SER A 706 -12.88 16.04 10.29
C SER A 706 -13.97 15.44 9.41
N GLN A 707 -14.91 14.71 9.99
CA GLN A 707 -15.93 14.02 9.18
C GLN A 707 -17.06 14.93 8.72
N PHE A 708 -17.38 15.97 9.47
CA PHE A 708 -18.54 16.81 9.20
C PHE A 708 -18.18 18.22 8.75
N SER A 709 -17.18 18.84 9.31
CA SER A 709 -16.76 20.19 8.90
C SER A 709 -16.23 20.19 7.48
N ASP A 710 -15.51 19.15 7.06
CA ASP A 710 -14.93 19.05 5.72
C ASP A 710 -15.95 18.63 4.66
N LEU A 711 -17.06 17.99 5.05
CA LEU A 711 -18.12 17.63 4.10
C LEU A 711 -18.62 18.83 3.30
N TYR A 712 -18.68 20.00 3.92
CA TYR A 712 -19.15 21.25 3.33
C TYR A 712 -18.02 22.23 3.04
N GLY A 713 -16.75 21.82 3.23
CA GLY A 713 -15.60 22.64 2.94
C GLY A 713 -15.46 23.84 3.84
N ASN A 714 -15.55 23.65 5.16
CA ASN A 714 -15.36 24.74 6.11
C ASN A 714 -13.99 25.39 5.96
N HIS A 715 -12.98 24.65 5.49
CA HIS A 715 -11.64 25.16 5.21
C HIS A 715 -10.98 24.53 3.97
N LEU A 716 -11.57 23.49 3.38
CA LEU A 716 -11.05 22.82 2.18
C LEU A 716 -12.00 22.99 1.01
N ASN A 717 -11.48 22.85 -0.21
CA ASN A 717 -12.30 22.84 -1.41
C ASN A 717 -13.13 21.56 -1.49
N VAL A 718 -14.30 21.67 -2.11
CA VAL A 718 -15.27 20.57 -2.27
C VAL A 718 -15.77 20.45 -3.71
N GLU A 719 -16.40 19.31 -4.00
CA GLU A 719 -17.05 19.11 -5.29
C GLU A 719 -18.25 20.06 -5.46
N LYS A 720 -18.47 20.53 -6.70
CA LYS A 720 -19.58 21.45 -7.06
C LYS A 720 -20.95 20.89 -6.71
N ASP A 721 -21.12 19.59 -6.74
CA ASP A 721 -22.38 18.94 -6.44
C ASP A 721 -22.79 18.98 -4.96
N ARG A 722 -21.94 19.51 -4.06
CA ARG A 722 -22.28 19.76 -2.65
C ARG A 722 -23.41 20.75 -2.49
N THR A 723 -23.67 21.58 -3.48
CA THR A 723 -24.83 22.46 -3.53
C THR A 723 -26.15 21.69 -3.59
N ASN A 724 -26.17 20.42 -4.06
CA ASN A 724 -27.32 19.53 -4.02
C ASN A 724 -27.47 18.88 -2.63
N ARG A 725 -27.64 19.69 -1.62
CA ARG A 725 -27.86 19.33 -0.22
C ARG A 725 -29.29 19.59 0.23
N TRP A 726 -29.66 18.95 1.32
CA TRP A 726 -30.92 19.25 1.97
C TRP A 726 -30.93 20.68 2.55
N THR A 727 -32.04 21.41 2.28
CA THR A 727 -32.34 22.68 2.91
C THR A 727 -33.86 22.69 3.23
N PRO A 728 -34.35 23.60 4.10
CA PRO A 728 -35.81 23.70 4.35
C PRO A 728 -36.65 23.91 3.10
N SER A 729 -36.08 24.49 2.03
CA SER A 729 -36.73 24.71 0.74
C SER A 729 -36.46 23.59 -0.29
N HIS A 730 -35.53 22.69 -0.04
CA HIS A 730 -35.16 21.57 -0.92
C HIS A 730 -34.96 20.29 -0.11
N THR A 731 -36.07 19.59 0.19
CA THR A 731 -36.14 18.48 1.15
C THR A 731 -36.03 17.09 0.52
N THR A 732 -36.23 16.96 -0.80
CA THR A 732 -36.25 15.67 -1.51
C THR A 732 -35.38 15.69 -2.75
N GLY A 733 -34.89 14.51 -3.18
CA GLY A 733 -34.01 14.39 -4.34
C GLY A 733 -32.58 14.91 -4.08
N VAL A 734 -32.23 15.12 -2.84
CA VAL A 734 -30.96 15.65 -2.41
C VAL A 734 -29.89 14.55 -2.34
N LYS A 735 -28.66 14.91 -2.64
CA LYS A 735 -27.49 14.01 -2.58
C LYS A 735 -26.79 14.07 -1.22
N TYR A 736 -26.80 15.22 -0.57
CA TYR A 736 -26.09 15.46 0.68
C TYR A 736 -27.04 15.87 1.79
N PRO A 737 -26.73 15.54 3.05
CA PRO A 737 -27.55 15.90 4.18
C PRO A 737 -27.57 17.42 4.40
N ARG A 738 -28.34 17.88 5.38
CA ARG A 738 -28.32 19.27 5.83
C ARG A 738 -26.94 19.63 6.39
N VAL A 739 -26.58 20.90 6.33
CA VAL A 739 -25.45 21.44 7.10
C VAL A 739 -25.85 21.40 8.58
N TYR A 740 -24.94 20.98 9.43
CA TYR A 740 -25.20 20.89 10.85
C TYR A 740 -23.99 21.33 11.67
N ASP A 741 -24.28 21.89 12.81
CA ASP A 741 -23.28 22.32 13.77
C ASP A 741 -22.82 21.13 14.62
N TYR A 742 -21.53 21.06 14.89
CA TYR A 742 -20.94 20.13 15.85
C TYR A 742 -21.64 20.21 17.22
N TYR A 743 -22.05 21.41 17.62
CA TYR A 743 -22.76 21.65 18.89
C TYR A 743 -24.27 21.48 18.80
N ASP A 744 -24.83 21.21 17.63
CA ASP A 744 -26.25 20.86 17.52
C ASP A 744 -26.50 19.56 18.30
N ALA A 745 -27.35 19.64 19.33
CA ALA A 745 -27.66 18.51 20.21
C ALA A 745 -28.14 17.27 19.44
N ARG A 746 -28.74 17.46 18.25
CA ARG A 746 -29.17 16.38 17.35
C ARG A 746 -27.98 15.57 16.78
N TYR A 747 -26.79 16.12 16.80
CA TYR A 747 -25.54 15.53 16.33
C TYR A 747 -24.47 15.41 17.40
N ASN A 748 -24.83 15.67 18.67
CA ASN A 748 -23.91 15.49 19.77
C ASN A 748 -23.67 13.99 20.00
N PHE A 749 -22.67 13.48 19.33
CA PHE A 749 -22.30 12.08 19.30
C PHE A 749 -21.88 11.50 20.67
N SER A 750 -21.63 12.35 21.64
CA SER A 750 -21.25 11.91 22.99
C SER A 750 -22.45 11.49 23.86
N SER A 751 -23.66 11.92 23.56
CA SER A 751 -24.82 11.72 24.45
C SER A 751 -26.12 11.30 23.76
N TYR A 752 -26.34 11.58 22.49
CA TYR A 752 -27.65 11.44 21.86
C TYR A 752 -27.68 10.83 20.47
N ASN A 753 -26.53 10.49 19.87
CA ASN A 753 -26.57 9.93 18.53
C ASN A 753 -26.52 8.41 18.57
N PRO A 754 -27.55 7.74 18.03
CA PRO A 754 -27.59 6.28 17.95
C PRO A 754 -26.53 5.67 17.05
N MET A 755 -25.76 6.48 16.32
CA MET A 755 -24.94 5.95 15.26
C MET A 755 -23.46 6.12 15.56
N ASP A 756 -22.84 4.99 15.87
CA ASP A 756 -21.39 4.83 15.77
C ASP A 756 -20.93 5.30 14.39
N TYR A 757 -19.80 6.00 14.30
CA TYR A 757 -19.17 6.43 13.04
C TYR A 757 -19.01 5.30 12.03
N SER A 758 -18.82 4.06 12.49
CA SER A 758 -18.75 2.88 11.64
C SER A 758 -20.03 2.62 10.85
N ILE A 759 -21.18 3.14 11.30
CA ILE A 759 -22.45 3.03 10.58
C ILE A 759 -22.56 4.11 9.52
N ILE A 760 -22.13 5.33 9.82
CA ILE A 760 -22.10 6.46 8.88
C ILE A 760 -21.13 6.17 7.73
N ASP A 761 -20.02 5.51 7.99
CA ASP A 761 -19.07 5.08 6.95
C ASP A 761 -19.74 4.28 5.81
N ALA A 762 -20.90 3.65 6.08
CA ALA A 762 -21.67 2.95 5.06
C ALA A 762 -22.13 3.83 3.88
N VAL A 763 -22.28 5.13 4.10
CA VAL A 763 -22.62 6.09 3.03
C VAL A 763 -21.53 6.12 1.96
N TYR A 764 -20.27 5.89 2.37
CA TYR A 764 -19.09 5.92 1.51
C TYR A 764 -18.68 4.55 0.99
N LEU A 765 -19.45 3.51 1.29
CA LEU A 765 -19.18 2.16 0.82
C LEU A 765 -19.55 2.02 -0.66
N LYS A 766 -18.54 1.76 -1.50
CA LYS A 766 -18.64 1.70 -2.95
C LYS A 766 -18.22 0.33 -3.48
N ASN A 767 -18.82 -0.08 -4.59
CA ASN A 767 -18.33 -1.22 -5.37
C ASN A 767 -17.12 -0.76 -6.18
N ASN A 768 -15.95 -1.40 -5.97
CA ASN A 768 -14.73 -1.11 -6.70
C ASN A 768 -14.35 -2.16 -7.75
N SER A 769 -15.35 -2.86 -8.27
CA SER A 769 -15.16 -3.77 -9.41
C SER A 769 -14.65 -3.03 -10.65
N TYR A 770 -13.69 -3.61 -11.36
CA TYR A 770 -13.14 -3.01 -12.57
C TYR A 770 -12.59 -4.03 -13.57
N VAL A 771 -12.49 -3.57 -14.82
CA VAL A 771 -11.69 -4.18 -15.89
C VAL A 771 -10.69 -3.13 -16.36
N ARG A 772 -9.40 -3.46 -16.36
CA ARG A 772 -8.33 -2.52 -16.77
C ARG A 772 -7.49 -3.11 -17.89
N ILE A 773 -7.28 -2.34 -18.94
CA ILE A 773 -6.27 -2.63 -19.94
C ILE A 773 -4.92 -2.13 -19.41
N LYS A 774 -4.06 -3.08 -19.02
CA LYS A 774 -2.77 -2.81 -18.43
C LYS A 774 -1.75 -2.34 -19.43
N SER A 775 -1.70 -2.99 -20.59
CA SER A 775 -0.76 -2.58 -21.65
C SER A 775 -1.30 -2.83 -23.05
N ILE A 776 -0.95 -1.95 -23.96
CA ILE A 776 -1.09 -2.10 -25.41
C ILE A 776 0.31 -1.88 -25.98
N ILE A 777 0.87 -2.91 -26.61
CA ILE A 777 2.23 -2.88 -27.16
C ILE A 777 2.15 -3.14 -28.65
N LEU A 778 2.72 -2.22 -29.43
CA LEU A 778 2.93 -2.36 -30.87
C LEU A 778 4.42 -2.58 -31.12
N THR A 779 4.78 -3.69 -31.74
CA THR A 779 6.17 -4.01 -32.11
C THR A 779 6.30 -4.18 -33.60
N TYR A 780 7.31 -3.56 -34.18
CA TYR A 780 7.70 -3.75 -35.57
C TYR A 780 9.14 -4.28 -35.62
N SER A 781 9.34 -5.47 -36.16
CA SER A 781 10.66 -6.07 -36.37
C SER A 781 11.08 -5.90 -37.80
N LEU A 782 12.28 -5.40 -38.08
CA LEU A 782 12.74 -5.28 -39.46
C LEU A 782 12.90 -6.67 -40.09
N PRO A 783 12.60 -6.79 -41.40
CA PRO A 783 12.84 -8.03 -42.15
C PRO A 783 14.32 -8.42 -42.11
N SER A 784 14.59 -9.71 -42.02
CA SER A 784 15.96 -10.26 -41.89
C SER A 784 16.93 -9.78 -42.99
N GLU A 785 16.44 -9.58 -44.22
CA GLU A 785 17.25 -9.07 -45.32
C GLU A 785 17.71 -7.62 -45.10
N ALA A 786 16.83 -6.78 -44.56
CA ALA A 786 17.18 -5.39 -44.21
C ALA A 786 18.16 -5.34 -43.04
N VAL A 787 17.93 -6.17 -42.04
CA VAL A 787 18.81 -6.26 -40.86
C VAL A 787 20.21 -6.72 -41.23
N LYS A 788 20.36 -7.72 -42.08
CA LYS A 788 21.65 -8.20 -42.61
C LYS A 788 22.42 -7.11 -43.33
N LYS A 789 21.75 -6.26 -44.13
CA LYS A 789 22.40 -5.12 -44.83
C LYS A 789 23.00 -4.12 -43.83
N LEU A 790 22.42 -4.02 -42.63
CA LEU A 790 22.90 -3.19 -41.52
C LEU A 790 23.98 -3.88 -40.67
N ARG A 791 24.40 -5.10 -41.05
CA ARG A 791 25.34 -5.94 -40.27
C ARG A 791 24.85 -6.24 -38.83
N MET A 792 23.53 -6.37 -38.66
CA MET A 792 22.88 -6.69 -37.41
C MET A 792 22.22 -8.07 -37.50
N ARG A 793 21.90 -8.67 -36.36
CA ARG A 793 21.09 -9.91 -36.25
C ARG A 793 19.62 -9.59 -36.08
N GLY A 794 19.28 -8.51 -35.41
CA GLY A 794 17.93 -8.08 -35.17
C GLY A 794 17.84 -6.57 -34.94
N LEU A 795 16.72 -5.99 -35.43
CA LEU A 795 16.36 -4.59 -35.12
C LEU A 795 14.84 -4.53 -34.99
N SER A 796 14.37 -4.10 -33.86
CA SER A 796 12.95 -3.91 -33.57
C SER A 796 12.65 -2.60 -32.89
N PHE A 797 11.46 -2.07 -33.18
CA PHE A 797 10.90 -0.88 -32.56
C PHE A 797 9.64 -1.26 -31.80
N ASN A 798 9.44 -0.71 -30.63
CA ASN A 798 8.21 -0.91 -29.88
C ASN A 798 7.66 0.41 -29.36
N ILE A 799 6.32 0.48 -29.28
CA ILE A 799 5.59 1.54 -28.63
C ILE A 799 4.63 0.85 -27.65
N SER A 800 4.62 1.29 -26.41
CA SER A 800 3.70 0.76 -25.40
C SER A 800 2.91 1.88 -24.74
N MET A 801 1.64 1.59 -24.48
CA MET A 801 0.72 2.41 -23.72
C MET A 801 0.27 1.61 -22.49
N ASN A 802 0.42 2.16 -21.27
CA ASN A 802 0.09 1.45 -20.05
C ASN A 802 -1.00 2.18 -19.26
N ASN A 803 -1.95 1.43 -18.69
CA ASN A 803 -3.03 1.88 -17.81
C ASN A 803 -3.96 2.96 -18.40
N PHE A 804 -4.16 2.99 -19.70
CA PHE A 804 -4.97 4.04 -20.35
C PHE A 804 -6.48 3.85 -20.16
N PHE A 805 -6.94 2.62 -20.07
CA PHE A 805 -8.37 2.33 -20.05
C PHE A 805 -8.74 1.50 -18.82
N THR A 806 -9.65 2.05 -18.01
CA THR A 806 -10.26 1.37 -16.86
C THR A 806 -11.77 1.50 -16.99
N PHE A 807 -12.44 0.36 -17.01
CA PHE A 807 -13.89 0.26 -17.06
C PHE A 807 -14.39 -0.09 -15.66
N THR A 808 -15.10 0.81 -15.03
CA THR A 808 -15.56 0.68 -13.65
C THR A 808 -16.77 1.56 -13.39
N GLY A 809 -17.62 1.15 -12.47
CA GLY A 809 -18.64 1.99 -11.86
C GLY A 809 -18.19 2.67 -10.56
N TYR A 810 -16.90 2.49 -10.18
CA TYR A 810 -16.34 3.15 -9.01
C TYR A 810 -16.12 4.63 -9.32
N ASP A 811 -16.66 5.49 -8.47
CA ASP A 811 -16.62 6.94 -8.62
C ASP A 811 -15.47 7.61 -7.86
N GLY A 812 -14.59 6.81 -7.19
CA GLY A 812 -13.37 7.28 -6.54
C GLY A 812 -12.18 7.39 -7.50
N MET A 813 -10.98 7.62 -6.93
CA MET A 813 -9.78 7.92 -7.70
C MET A 813 -9.28 6.75 -8.53
N ASP A 814 -9.14 5.58 -7.93
CA ASP A 814 -8.66 4.36 -8.61
C ASP A 814 -9.25 3.10 -7.95
N PRO A 815 -10.00 2.27 -8.70
CA PRO A 815 -10.61 1.08 -8.12
C PRO A 815 -9.61 -0.03 -7.75
N GLU A 816 -8.42 -0.05 -8.33
CA GLU A 816 -7.39 -1.05 -8.04
C GLU A 816 -6.68 -0.75 -6.71
N ILE A 817 -6.50 0.52 -6.41
CA ILE A 817 -5.84 1.01 -5.19
C ILE A 817 -6.73 2.00 -4.45
N PRO A 818 -7.92 1.58 -4.03
CA PRO A 818 -8.86 2.47 -3.35
C PRO A 818 -8.24 3.02 -2.07
N GLY A 819 -8.42 4.31 -1.83
CA GLY A 819 -7.84 5.01 -0.68
C GLY A 819 -6.36 5.34 -0.81
N ALA A 820 -5.71 5.02 -1.94
CA ALA A 820 -4.38 5.54 -2.23
C ALA A 820 -4.45 7.04 -2.53
N THR A 821 -3.45 7.78 -2.04
CA THR A 821 -3.32 9.21 -2.34
C THR A 821 -2.89 9.46 -3.78
N TYR A 822 -2.43 8.42 -4.47
CA TYR A 822 -1.91 8.51 -5.83
C TYR A 822 -2.54 7.47 -6.74
N PRO A 823 -3.27 7.84 -7.82
CA PRO A 823 -3.86 6.86 -8.74
C PRO A 823 -2.78 6.20 -9.62
N THR A 824 -3.11 5.05 -10.17
CA THR A 824 -2.26 4.34 -11.12
C THR A 824 -1.96 5.22 -12.33
N THR A 825 -0.68 5.37 -12.64
CA THR A 825 -0.21 6.29 -13.68
C THR A 825 -0.38 5.71 -15.08
N ARG A 826 -0.69 6.58 -16.04
CA ARG A 826 -0.65 6.27 -17.46
C ARG A 826 0.75 6.54 -18.00
N SER A 827 1.25 5.70 -18.88
CA SER A 827 2.53 5.94 -19.53
C SER A 827 2.50 5.55 -21.02
N VAL A 828 3.25 6.31 -21.79
CA VAL A 828 3.61 5.95 -23.17
C VAL A 828 5.11 5.81 -23.21
N SER A 829 5.60 4.72 -23.77
CA SER A 829 7.03 4.51 -23.94
C SER A 829 7.34 4.01 -25.35
N GLY A 830 8.48 4.42 -25.88
CA GLY A 830 9.05 3.93 -27.11
C GLY A 830 10.40 3.27 -26.84
N GLY A 831 10.71 2.21 -27.54
CA GLY A 831 11.97 1.49 -27.40
C GLY A 831 12.53 1.00 -28.71
N ILE A 832 13.86 0.90 -28.79
CA ILE A 832 14.61 0.31 -29.89
C ILE A 832 15.44 -0.82 -29.31
N ASN A 833 15.33 -2.01 -29.92
CA ASN A 833 16.17 -3.16 -29.58
C ASN A 833 17.05 -3.51 -30.78
N VAL A 834 18.34 -3.57 -30.55
CA VAL A 834 19.36 -3.86 -31.58
C VAL A 834 20.16 -5.08 -31.15
N GLU A 835 20.30 -6.05 -32.06
CA GLU A 835 21.08 -7.27 -31.83
C GLU A 835 22.22 -7.33 -32.91
N PHE A 836 23.44 -7.49 -32.48
CA PHE A 836 24.61 -7.57 -33.30
C PHE A 836 25.13 -9.01 -33.52
#